data_d03a2fa6db3a51375629191d83f75cc8
#
_entry.id   d03a2fa6db3a51375629191d83f75cc8
#
_cell.length_a   1.000
_cell.length_b   1.000
_cell.length_c   1.000
_cell.angle_alpha   90.00
_cell.angle_beta   90.00
_cell.angle_gamma   90.00
#
_symmetry.space_group_name_H-M   'P 1'
#
loop_
_entity.id
_entity.type
_entity.pdbx_description
1 polymer ?
#
loop_
_entity_poly.entity_id
_entity_poly.type
_entity_poly.pdbx_seq_one_letter_code
_entity_poly.pdbx_strand_id
1 'polypeptide(L)'
;MGAAIVVLINAKGGSGATTLALEAALTLKRGSAPIALVDADLSGRRTLSVLMDAVRQFDQNRTLGVYSLIASNGITAVELTDSLDNAFALRSDEIDSLVDKLAQQHETIIVDAPAPFAGPVRPFMVRASRYVIVLEPNLLGTSAARTLIGELAKFGVPLSRIWIVTNLRGGRAEISARELEKALGGTVIAEVPGKGDRNYARAIEIFAKRLSSAPNEPPLSTLRASSSIMATGGQTAPASANGHSGSNGSSSGAIADATAPTRQSNERRDRLKAEIHEAVTRRIDVVAASRAHTDGQKIAELRSQISDVTGQLLAECSDVDTAEERAELQQEIIDELLGLGPLEDLMRDAAVSEIMVNGPNIIYVERGGRITLTDRRFNDERHLRTIIERIIAPLGRRIDESSPMVDARLPDGSRVNAIIEPLALDGSTLTIRRFGKKRLVMDDLVRFGSIVPEATALLRAMVESRLNVVVSGGTGSGKTTFLNIMSNYIPNHERIVTIEDAAELMLNQEHVVRLESRPANIEGRGAVIIRDLVKNSLRMRPDRIVIGECRSGEALDMLQAMNTGHDGSMTTLHANTPRDALARMETLVLMAGFDLPVRAIREQIASAVDAVVQIERMRDGSRKVTSITEVVGMEGDIVTMQELIRYQPKGVDANGKVIGEFQYTGVQPHYTSRFEEAGVEFDVRSLAKLQSAGTLW
;
A
#
# COMPACT_ATOMS: atom_id res chain seq x y z
N MET A 1 21.35 12.72 -37.82
CA MET A 1 20.75 13.43 -36.66
C MET A 1 19.71 12.47 -36.09
N GLY A 2 19.69 12.23 -34.77
CA GLY A 2 18.70 11.32 -34.19
C GLY A 2 17.33 11.98 -34.08
N ALA A 3 16.25 11.19 -34.02
CA ALA A 3 14.90 11.69 -33.85
C ALA A 3 14.68 12.35 -32.48
N ALA A 4 13.88 13.40 -32.43
CA ALA A 4 13.39 13.98 -31.17
C ALA A 4 12.25 13.12 -30.64
N ILE A 5 12.42 12.54 -29.47
CA ILE A 5 11.39 11.73 -28.77
C ILE A 5 10.70 12.61 -27.73
N VAL A 6 9.41 12.80 -27.89
CA VAL A 6 8.58 13.61 -26.98
C VAL A 6 7.50 12.73 -26.36
N VAL A 7 7.51 12.60 -25.04
CA VAL A 7 6.56 11.78 -24.30
C VAL A 7 5.48 12.65 -23.70
N LEU A 8 4.23 12.42 -24.08
CA LEU A 8 3.05 13.07 -23.51
C LEU A 8 2.50 12.21 -22.36
N ILE A 9 2.18 12.84 -21.25
CA ILE A 9 1.71 12.15 -20.05
C ILE A 9 0.52 12.93 -19.47
N ASN A 10 -0.56 12.23 -19.16
CA ASN A 10 -1.68 12.83 -18.46
C ASN A 10 -1.32 13.06 -16.98
N ALA A 11 -1.48 14.26 -16.47
CA ALA A 11 -1.36 14.53 -15.04
C ALA A 11 -2.44 13.80 -14.26
N LYS A 12 -3.65 13.70 -14.82
CA LYS A 12 -4.79 12.96 -14.31
C LYS A 12 -5.47 12.23 -15.47
N GLY A 13 -6.02 11.04 -15.21
CA GLY A 13 -6.77 10.29 -16.22
C GLY A 13 -7.84 11.18 -16.89
N GLY A 14 -7.86 11.15 -18.21
CA GLY A 14 -8.78 11.95 -19.00
C GLY A 14 -8.35 13.40 -19.30
N SER A 15 -7.15 13.88 -18.93
CA SER A 15 -6.68 15.24 -19.26
C SER A 15 -6.50 15.49 -20.77
N GLY A 16 -6.54 14.43 -21.60
CA GLY A 16 -6.60 14.55 -23.07
C GLY A 16 -5.26 14.43 -23.78
N ALA A 17 -4.22 13.81 -23.19
CA ALA A 17 -2.91 13.64 -23.82
C ALA A 17 -3.01 12.88 -25.15
N THR A 18 -3.73 11.77 -25.21
CA THR A 18 -3.93 10.99 -26.44
C THR A 18 -4.54 11.82 -27.58
N THR A 19 -5.57 12.61 -27.28
CA THR A 19 -6.20 13.48 -28.27
C THR A 19 -5.22 14.54 -28.75
N LEU A 20 -4.46 15.17 -27.85
CA LEU A 20 -3.49 16.20 -28.20
C LEU A 20 -2.29 15.63 -28.98
N ALA A 21 -1.84 14.41 -28.63
CA ALA A 21 -0.79 13.70 -29.36
C ALA A 21 -1.19 13.44 -30.79
N LEU A 22 -2.41 12.94 -31.01
CA LEU A 22 -2.96 12.72 -32.36
C LEU A 22 -3.12 14.00 -33.15
N GLU A 23 -3.77 15.04 -32.60
CA GLU A 23 -3.99 16.31 -33.26
C GLU A 23 -2.66 17.01 -33.63
N ALA A 24 -1.65 16.91 -32.75
CA ALA A 24 -0.32 17.44 -33.03
C ALA A 24 0.38 16.68 -34.17
N ALA A 25 0.32 15.34 -34.16
CA ALA A 25 0.90 14.51 -35.22
C ALA A 25 0.25 14.80 -36.57
N LEU A 26 -1.08 14.91 -36.66
CA LEU A 26 -1.83 15.26 -37.85
C LEU A 26 -1.46 16.67 -38.37
N THR A 27 -1.22 17.61 -37.47
CA THR A 27 -0.82 18.98 -37.82
C THR A 27 0.60 19.04 -38.38
N LEU A 28 1.54 18.36 -37.75
CA LEU A 28 2.94 18.28 -38.18
C LEU A 28 3.08 17.59 -39.54
N LYS A 29 2.30 16.56 -39.81
CA LYS A 29 2.34 15.84 -41.10
C LYS A 29 2.05 16.73 -42.31
N ARG A 30 1.27 17.79 -42.14
CA ARG A 30 1.03 18.78 -43.20
C ARG A 30 2.31 19.47 -43.70
N GLY A 31 3.40 19.44 -42.87
CA GLY A 31 4.73 19.96 -43.18
C GLY A 31 5.69 19.00 -43.85
N SER A 32 5.27 17.78 -44.24
CA SER A 32 6.08 16.76 -44.96
C SER A 32 7.21 16.11 -44.14
N ALA A 33 7.34 16.39 -42.84
CA ALA A 33 8.31 15.69 -41.98
C ALA A 33 7.82 14.26 -41.59
N PRO A 34 8.71 13.25 -41.61
CA PRO A 34 8.33 11.90 -41.18
C PRO A 34 8.11 11.86 -39.67
N ILE A 35 6.91 11.46 -39.24
CA ILE A 35 6.47 11.44 -37.85
C ILE A 35 5.96 10.07 -37.48
N ALA A 36 6.39 9.57 -36.28
CA ALA A 36 5.80 8.42 -35.63
C ALA A 36 4.93 8.86 -34.44
N LEU A 37 3.80 8.21 -34.29
CA LEU A 37 2.92 8.34 -33.12
C LEU A 37 2.83 6.97 -32.45
N VAL A 38 3.27 6.87 -31.20
CA VAL A 38 3.31 5.62 -30.44
C VAL A 38 2.28 5.69 -29.32
N ASP A 39 1.34 4.74 -29.31
CA ASP A 39 0.46 4.49 -28.18
C ASP A 39 1.13 3.49 -27.24
N ALA A 40 1.57 3.96 -26.11
CA ALA A 40 2.22 3.19 -25.07
C ALA A 40 1.26 2.80 -23.92
N ASP A 41 -0.07 2.95 -24.11
CA ASP A 41 -1.07 2.46 -23.18
C ASP A 41 -1.21 0.94 -23.28
N LEU A 42 -0.63 0.25 -22.31
CA LEU A 42 -0.60 -1.21 -22.21
C LEU A 42 -1.93 -1.80 -21.68
N SER A 43 -2.96 -0.99 -21.46
CA SER A 43 -4.27 -1.45 -20.97
C SER A 43 -5.11 -2.19 -22.02
N GLY A 44 -4.63 -2.25 -23.27
CA GLY A 44 -5.31 -2.91 -24.39
C GLY A 44 -6.56 -2.16 -24.91
N ARG A 45 -6.74 -0.88 -24.53
CA ARG A 45 -7.94 -0.09 -24.89
C ARG A 45 -7.97 0.38 -26.34
N ARG A 46 -6.88 0.18 -27.10
CA ARG A 46 -6.80 0.55 -28.54
C ARG A 46 -7.26 1.99 -28.82
N THR A 47 -6.90 2.91 -27.94
CA THR A 47 -7.42 4.27 -27.96
C THR A 47 -7.04 5.01 -29.24
N LEU A 48 -5.84 4.77 -29.73
CA LEU A 48 -5.32 5.43 -30.91
C LEU A 48 -5.98 4.93 -32.21
N SER A 49 -6.14 3.61 -32.36
CA SER A 49 -6.79 3.04 -33.55
C SER A 49 -8.25 3.43 -33.69
N VAL A 50 -8.97 3.57 -32.58
CA VAL A 50 -10.35 4.05 -32.57
C VAL A 50 -10.43 5.53 -32.98
N LEU A 51 -9.48 6.36 -32.51
CA LEU A 51 -9.44 7.79 -32.84
C LEU A 51 -9.01 8.07 -34.29
N MET A 52 -8.19 7.19 -34.85
CA MET A 52 -7.61 7.39 -36.19
C MET A 52 -8.46 6.82 -37.33
N ASP A 53 -9.48 6.02 -37.05
CA ASP A 53 -10.25 5.29 -38.09
C ASP A 53 -9.30 4.52 -39.03
N ALA A 54 -8.31 3.82 -38.47
CA ALA A 54 -7.16 3.29 -39.17
C ALA A 54 -7.35 1.82 -39.53
N VAL A 55 -6.86 1.42 -40.70
CA VAL A 55 -6.80 0.02 -41.13
C VAL A 55 -5.59 -0.65 -40.49
N ARG A 56 -5.81 -1.72 -39.76
CA ARG A 56 -4.74 -2.53 -39.18
C ARG A 56 -4.01 -3.31 -40.24
N GLN A 57 -2.69 -3.14 -40.30
CA GLN A 57 -1.83 -4.04 -41.02
C GLN A 57 -0.98 -4.82 -40.00
N PHE A 58 -1.02 -6.15 -40.12
CA PHE A 58 -0.11 -7.01 -39.38
C PHE A 58 1.26 -6.95 -40.07
N ASP A 59 2.30 -6.61 -39.31
CA ASP A 59 3.65 -6.81 -39.80
C ASP A 59 3.90 -8.33 -39.86
N GLN A 60 4.13 -8.86 -41.08
CA GLN A 60 4.36 -10.29 -41.31
C GLN A 60 5.66 -10.79 -40.67
N ASN A 61 6.57 -9.91 -40.28
CA ASN A 61 7.78 -10.21 -39.52
C ASN A 61 7.57 -10.07 -37.99
N ARG A 62 6.71 -10.88 -37.45
CA ARG A 62 6.26 -10.96 -36.06
C ARG A 62 7.37 -11.17 -35.02
N THR A 63 8.37 -10.37 -34.93
CA THR A 63 9.36 -10.48 -33.85
C THR A 63 8.95 -9.74 -32.56
N LEU A 64 7.91 -8.85 -32.58
CA LEU A 64 7.71 -7.92 -31.49
C LEU A 64 6.27 -7.84 -30.92
N GLY A 65 5.28 -8.53 -31.45
CA GLY A 65 3.89 -8.35 -31.01
C GLY A 65 3.33 -6.93 -31.19
N VAL A 66 3.99 -6.10 -31.98
CA VAL A 66 3.65 -4.70 -32.20
C VAL A 66 2.82 -4.56 -33.46
N TYR A 67 1.70 -3.86 -33.37
CA TYR A 67 0.86 -3.54 -34.54
C TYR A 67 1.25 -2.19 -35.13
N SER A 68 1.70 -2.18 -36.39
CA SER A 68 1.90 -0.95 -37.14
C SER A 68 0.57 -0.54 -37.78
N LEU A 69 0.13 0.67 -37.48
CA LEU A 69 -1.07 1.28 -38.09
C LEU A 69 -0.61 2.29 -39.14
N ILE A 70 -0.97 2.05 -40.42
CA ILE A 70 -0.81 3.06 -41.44
C ILE A 70 -2.15 3.79 -41.54
N ALA A 71 -2.18 5.00 -41.00
CA ALA A 71 -3.36 5.81 -41.10
C ALA A 71 -3.49 6.35 -42.57
N SER A 72 -4.71 6.57 -43.00
CA SER A 72 -5.02 7.22 -44.30
C SER A 72 -4.33 8.59 -44.49
N ASN A 73 -3.85 9.18 -43.40
CA ASN A 73 -3.18 10.46 -43.32
C ASN A 73 -1.66 10.39 -43.48
N GLY A 74 -1.06 9.23 -43.70
CA GLY A 74 0.38 9.05 -43.90
C GLY A 74 1.26 9.26 -42.66
N ILE A 75 0.72 9.10 -41.45
CA ILE A 75 1.45 9.04 -40.18
C ILE A 75 1.76 7.59 -39.90
N THR A 76 2.97 7.27 -39.42
CA THR A 76 3.28 5.95 -38.86
C THR A 76 2.76 5.91 -37.44
N ALA A 77 1.67 5.18 -37.22
CA ALA A 77 1.13 4.95 -35.89
C ALA A 77 1.49 3.53 -35.40
N VAL A 78 1.92 3.42 -34.16
CA VAL A 78 2.34 2.18 -33.52
C VAL A 78 1.60 2.03 -32.20
N GLU A 79 0.83 0.97 -32.05
CA GLU A 79 0.29 0.53 -30.76
C GLU A 79 1.22 -0.55 -30.18
N LEU A 80 1.71 -0.40 -28.95
CA LEU A 80 2.62 -1.37 -28.34
C LEU A 80 1.93 -2.68 -28.00
N THR A 81 0.60 -2.66 -27.80
CA THR A 81 -0.18 -3.88 -27.56
C THR A 81 -1.63 -3.69 -27.97
N ASP A 82 -2.27 -4.77 -28.37
CA ASP A 82 -3.70 -4.82 -28.66
C ASP A 82 -4.49 -5.56 -27.57
N SER A 83 -3.82 -6.16 -26.61
CA SER A 83 -4.42 -6.91 -25.50
C SER A 83 -3.52 -6.89 -24.27
N LEU A 84 -4.11 -7.10 -23.10
CA LEU A 84 -3.38 -7.24 -21.84
C LEU A 84 -2.41 -8.44 -21.87
N ASP A 85 -2.80 -9.55 -22.50
CA ASP A 85 -1.95 -10.74 -22.60
C ASP A 85 -0.66 -10.46 -23.40
N ASN A 86 -0.77 -9.69 -24.50
CA ASN A 86 0.38 -9.26 -25.30
C ASN A 86 1.24 -8.21 -24.58
N ALA A 87 0.63 -7.37 -23.72
CA ALA A 87 1.38 -6.40 -22.93
C ALA A 87 2.37 -7.05 -21.95
N PHE A 88 2.02 -8.19 -21.36
CA PHE A 88 2.90 -8.94 -20.48
C PHE A 88 4.01 -9.70 -21.21
N ALA A 89 3.87 -9.94 -22.51
CA ALA A 89 4.86 -10.61 -23.34
C ALA A 89 5.91 -9.66 -23.90
N LEU A 90 5.72 -8.33 -23.82
CA LEU A 90 6.64 -7.33 -24.34
C LEU A 90 7.91 -7.24 -23.48
N ARG A 91 9.06 -7.44 -24.12
CA ARG A 91 10.39 -7.32 -23.50
C ARG A 91 10.99 -5.95 -23.76
N SER A 92 11.73 -5.43 -22.77
CA SER A 92 12.36 -4.11 -22.90
C SER A 92 13.37 -4.01 -24.03
N ASP A 93 14.12 -5.09 -24.31
CA ASP A 93 15.08 -5.17 -25.41
C ASP A 93 14.43 -5.12 -26.81
N GLU A 94 13.23 -5.66 -26.92
CA GLU A 94 12.42 -5.58 -28.14
C GLU A 94 11.93 -4.16 -28.39
N ILE A 95 11.51 -3.46 -27.35
CA ILE A 95 11.09 -2.07 -27.45
C ILE A 95 12.29 -1.15 -27.70
N ASP A 96 13.47 -1.43 -27.12
CA ASP A 96 14.69 -0.71 -27.44
C ASP A 96 15.00 -0.79 -28.97
N SER A 97 14.89 -1.98 -29.56
CA SER A 97 15.05 -2.18 -31.01
C SER A 97 14.01 -1.44 -31.84
N LEU A 98 12.76 -1.36 -31.35
CA LEU A 98 11.70 -0.58 -31.99
C LEU A 98 12.01 0.91 -31.97
N VAL A 99 12.42 1.45 -30.81
CA VAL A 99 12.78 2.85 -30.66
C VAL A 99 13.92 3.23 -31.61
N ASP A 100 14.94 2.37 -31.74
CA ASP A 100 16.06 2.59 -32.65
C ASP A 100 15.62 2.60 -34.13
N LYS A 101 14.72 1.70 -34.53
CA LYS A 101 14.13 1.68 -35.89
C LYS A 101 13.32 2.94 -36.18
N LEU A 102 12.45 3.34 -35.23
CA LEU A 102 11.65 4.56 -35.38
C LEU A 102 12.54 5.80 -35.46
N ALA A 103 13.60 5.88 -34.66
CA ALA A 103 14.54 7.01 -34.66
C ALA A 103 15.37 7.13 -35.94
N GLN A 104 15.54 6.03 -36.68
CA GLN A 104 16.20 6.05 -38.02
C GLN A 104 15.27 6.53 -39.11
N GLN A 105 13.96 6.33 -38.98
CA GLN A 105 12.97 6.58 -40.05
C GLN A 105 12.20 7.89 -39.88
N HIS A 106 12.19 8.46 -38.67
CA HIS A 106 11.36 9.61 -38.35
C HIS A 106 12.18 10.72 -37.69
N GLU A 107 11.80 11.96 -37.93
CA GLU A 107 12.41 13.15 -37.30
C GLU A 107 11.84 13.41 -35.90
N THR A 108 10.57 13.12 -35.73
CA THR A 108 9.85 13.31 -34.44
C THR A 108 9.05 12.05 -34.10
N ILE A 109 9.22 11.59 -32.88
CA ILE A 109 8.46 10.47 -32.31
C ILE A 109 7.64 11.04 -31.14
N ILE A 110 6.32 11.01 -31.26
CA ILE A 110 5.38 11.40 -30.22
C ILE A 110 4.90 10.13 -29.54
N VAL A 111 5.08 10.05 -28.23
CA VAL A 111 4.70 8.89 -27.42
C VAL A 111 3.59 9.30 -26.46
N ASP A 112 2.44 8.68 -26.56
CA ASP A 112 1.37 8.80 -25.56
C ASP A 112 1.60 7.73 -24.50
N ALA A 113 2.01 8.17 -23.30
CA ALA A 113 2.43 7.27 -22.23
C ALA A 113 1.47 7.35 -21.03
N PRO A 114 1.09 6.20 -20.44
CA PRO A 114 0.32 6.15 -19.20
C PRO A 114 1.18 6.58 -18.00
N ALA A 115 0.51 7.05 -16.95
CA ALA A 115 1.12 7.18 -15.62
C ALA A 115 0.43 6.17 -14.66
N PRO A 116 1.20 5.36 -13.88
CA PRO A 116 2.66 5.31 -13.69
C PRO A 116 3.38 4.57 -14.82
N PHE A 117 4.68 4.81 -14.95
CA PHE A 117 5.52 4.29 -16.04
C PHE A 117 5.74 2.78 -15.93
N ALA A 118 5.13 2.00 -16.81
CA ALA A 118 5.34 0.56 -16.90
C ALA A 118 6.71 0.21 -17.48
N GLY A 119 7.26 -0.96 -17.16
CA GLY A 119 8.55 -1.44 -17.63
C GLY A 119 8.76 -1.31 -19.15
N PRO A 120 7.79 -1.74 -20.00
CA PRO A 120 7.88 -1.63 -21.45
C PRO A 120 7.93 -0.19 -22.00
N VAL A 121 7.46 0.80 -21.28
CA VAL A 121 7.53 2.21 -21.69
C VAL A 121 8.87 2.86 -21.36
N ARG A 122 9.66 2.24 -20.47
CA ARG A 122 10.95 2.76 -20.02
C ARG A 122 11.94 3.12 -21.13
N PRO A 123 12.09 2.34 -22.22
CA PRO A 123 13.01 2.69 -23.31
C PRO A 123 12.70 4.05 -23.96
N PHE A 124 11.42 4.39 -24.12
CA PHE A 124 11.00 5.71 -24.59
C PHE A 124 11.30 6.79 -23.56
N MET A 125 11.03 6.51 -22.28
CA MET A 125 11.27 7.44 -21.18
C MET A 125 12.76 7.80 -21.05
N VAL A 126 13.66 6.83 -21.12
CA VAL A 126 15.11 7.07 -21.01
C VAL A 126 15.63 7.91 -22.16
N ARG A 127 15.09 7.74 -23.38
CA ARG A 127 15.52 8.46 -24.60
C ARG A 127 14.74 9.74 -24.88
N ALA A 128 13.75 10.07 -24.06
CA ALA A 128 12.90 11.25 -24.27
C ALA A 128 13.70 12.56 -24.20
N SER A 129 13.56 13.37 -25.22
CA SER A 129 14.08 14.73 -25.26
C SER A 129 13.24 15.67 -24.39
N ARG A 130 11.93 15.48 -24.38
CA ARG A 130 10.96 16.27 -23.58
C ARG A 130 9.86 15.38 -23.01
N TYR A 131 9.38 15.80 -21.84
CA TYR A 131 8.22 15.23 -21.16
C TYR A 131 7.14 16.29 -21.10
N VAL A 132 6.03 16.06 -21.78
CA VAL A 132 4.91 16.99 -21.84
C VAL A 132 3.81 16.54 -20.91
N ILE A 133 3.60 17.28 -19.85
CA ILE A 133 2.53 17.02 -18.88
C ILE A 133 1.27 17.75 -19.33
N VAL A 134 0.23 16.99 -19.62
CA VAL A 134 -1.08 17.52 -19.99
C VAL A 134 -1.96 17.60 -18.76
N LEU A 135 -2.47 18.80 -18.43
CA LEU A 135 -3.30 19.03 -17.27
C LEU A 135 -4.46 19.99 -17.55
N GLU A 136 -5.51 19.90 -16.77
CA GLU A 136 -6.51 20.94 -16.65
C GLU A 136 -6.02 22.02 -15.68
N PRO A 137 -6.08 23.33 -16.02
CA PRO A 137 -5.56 24.40 -15.19
C PRO A 137 -6.48 24.73 -14.00
N ASN A 138 -6.61 23.76 -13.09
CA ASN A 138 -7.34 23.83 -11.83
C ASN A 138 -6.50 23.25 -10.68
N LEU A 139 -6.96 23.34 -9.44
CA LEU A 139 -6.24 22.85 -8.26
C LEU A 139 -5.93 21.37 -8.32
N LEU A 140 -6.86 20.55 -8.79
CA LEU A 140 -6.68 19.09 -8.89
C LEU A 140 -5.66 18.72 -9.96
N GLY A 141 -5.74 19.32 -11.15
CA GLY A 141 -4.78 19.13 -12.24
C GLY A 141 -3.38 19.56 -11.82
N THR A 142 -3.24 20.69 -11.13
CA THR A 142 -1.97 21.20 -10.61
C THR A 142 -1.36 20.29 -9.55
N SER A 143 -2.18 19.78 -8.63
CA SER A 143 -1.72 18.83 -7.59
C SER A 143 -1.24 17.51 -8.22
N ALA A 144 -2.00 16.97 -9.16
CA ALA A 144 -1.64 15.74 -9.88
C ALA A 144 -0.35 15.93 -10.70
N ALA A 145 -0.21 17.07 -11.39
CA ALA A 145 1.02 17.42 -12.13
C ALA A 145 2.24 17.53 -11.20
N ARG A 146 2.09 18.13 -10.03
CA ARG A 146 3.17 18.20 -9.02
C ARG A 146 3.63 16.83 -8.56
N THR A 147 2.70 15.92 -8.29
CA THR A 147 3.02 14.53 -7.93
C THR A 147 3.78 13.84 -9.06
N LEU A 148 3.30 13.97 -10.31
CA LEU A 148 3.94 13.38 -11.48
C LEU A 148 5.34 13.94 -11.71
N ILE A 149 5.55 15.26 -11.56
CA ILE A 149 6.87 15.88 -11.63
C ILE A 149 7.80 15.34 -10.56
N GLY A 150 7.29 15.11 -9.34
CA GLY A 150 8.05 14.46 -8.27
C GLY A 150 8.50 13.04 -8.63
N GLU A 151 7.65 12.25 -9.28
CA GLU A 151 8.01 10.91 -9.77
C GLU A 151 9.03 10.99 -10.91
N LEU A 152 8.85 11.89 -11.88
CA LEU A 152 9.82 12.13 -12.95
C LEU A 152 11.19 12.55 -12.39
N ALA A 153 11.23 13.37 -11.34
CA ALA A 153 12.46 13.78 -10.69
C ALA A 153 13.17 12.58 -10.00
N LYS A 154 12.44 11.66 -9.38
CA LYS A 154 13.00 10.40 -8.84
C LYS A 154 13.59 9.53 -9.97
N PHE A 155 12.98 9.54 -11.14
CA PHE A 155 13.50 8.87 -12.33
C PHE A 155 14.75 9.56 -12.91
N GLY A 156 15.10 10.75 -12.45
CA GLY A 156 16.26 11.54 -12.87
C GLY A 156 15.98 12.51 -14.01
N VAL A 157 14.70 12.84 -14.25
CA VAL A 157 14.31 13.84 -15.28
C VAL A 157 14.52 15.26 -14.71
N PRO A 158 15.35 16.08 -15.34
CA PRO A 158 15.53 17.48 -14.92
C PRO A 158 14.33 18.33 -15.32
N LEU A 159 13.99 19.32 -14.50
CA LEU A 159 12.87 20.24 -14.76
C LEU A 159 12.97 20.95 -16.11
N SER A 160 14.18 21.19 -16.61
CA SER A 160 14.41 21.78 -17.95
C SER A 160 13.86 20.95 -19.11
N ARG A 161 13.64 19.64 -18.92
CA ARG A 161 13.01 18.75 -19.91
C ARG A 161 11.50 18.67 -19.75
N ILE A 162 10.91 19.28 -18.74
CA ILE A 162 9.48 19.19 -18.46
C ILE A 162 8.77 20.38 -19.11
N TRP A 163 7.87 20.06 -20.02
CA TRP A 163 6.95 20.98 -20.63
C TRP A 163 5.53 20.74 -20.11
N ILE A 164 4.75 21.80 -20.06
CA ILE A 164 3.38 21.77 -19.56
C ILE A 164 2.44 22.23 -20.68
N VAL A 165 1.34 21.51 -20.84
CA VAL A 165 0.25 21.91 -21.72
C VAL A 165 -1.04 21.93 -20.92
N THR A 166 -1.73 23.06 -20.94
CA THR A 166 -3.06 23.14 -20.33
C THR A 166 -4.13 22.82 -21.36
N ASN A 167 -5.11 21.99 -20.97
CA ASN A 167 -6.25 21.61 -21.79
C ASN A 167 -7.54 22.03 -21.09
N LEU A 168 -8.20 23.06 -21.59
CA LEU A 168 -9.38 23.67 -20.94
C LEU A 168 -10.68 22.89 -21.15
N ARG A 169 -10.72 21.93 -22.09
CA ARG A 169 -11.90 21.06 -22.38
C ARG A 169 -13.27 21.81 -22.42
N GLY A 170 -13.26 23.11 -22.67
CA GLY A 170 -14.47 23.97 -22.69
C GLY A 170 -14.75 24.71 -21.38
N GLY A 171 -13.93 24.51 -20.32
CA GLY A 171 -13.98 25.29 -19.10
C GLY A 171 -13.16 26.59 -19.15
N ARG A 172 -13.16 27.37 -18.07
CA ARG A 172 -12.24 28.49 -17.85
C ARG A 172 -11.03 28.05 -17.07
N ALA A 173 -9.87 28.64 -17.34
CA ALA A 173 -8.69 28.44 -16.51
C ALA A 173 -8.93 29.04 -15.11
N GLU A 174 -8.79 28.25 -14.07
CA GLU A 174 -8.81 28.72 -12.69
C GLU A 174 -7.44 29.23 -12.26
N ILE A 175 -6.37 28.71 -12.89
CA ILE A 175 -4.98 29.02 -12.61
C ILE A 175 -4.32 29.44 -13.91
N SER A 176 -3.66 30.59 -13.91
CA SER A 176 -2.96 31.12 -15.10
C SER A 176 -1.67 30.33 -15.41
N ALA A 177 -1.22 30.40 -16.67
CA ALA A 177 0.03 29.76 -17.10
C ALA A 177 1.24 30.16 -16.23
N ARG A 178 1.36 31.43 -15.85
CA ARG A 178 2.44 31.92 -14.99
C ARG A 178 2.41 31.35 -13.59
N GLU A 179 1.22 31.19 -13.02
CA GLU A 179 1.05 30.56 -11.71
C GLU A 179 1.39 29.07 -11.76
N LEU A 180 1.01 28.38 -12.85
CA LEU A 180 1.39 26.98 -13.08
C LEU A 180 2.91 26.81 -13.20
N GLU A 181 3.58 27.65 -14.00
CA GLU A 181 5.05 27.62 -14.12
C GLU A 181 5.73 27.86 -12.77
N LYS A 182 5.25 28.81 -11.99
CA LYS A 182 5.77 29.08 -10.65
C LYS A 182 5.52 27.91 -9.67
N ALA A 183 4.35 27.25 -9.77
CA ALA A 183 3.95 26.18 -8.88
C ALA A 183 4.63 24.84 -9.21
N LEU A 184 4.92 24.58 -10.48
CA LEU A 184 5.39 23.29 -11.00
C LEU A 184 6.85 23.30 -11.45
N GLY A 185 7.44 24.48 -11.71
CA GLY A 185 8.81 24.62 -12.19
C GLY A 185 9.07 24.21 -13.64
N GLY A 186 8.04 23.76 -14.36
CA GLY A 186 8.10 23.43 -15.79
C GLY A 186 7.63 24.61 -16.66
N THR A 187 7.91 24.58 -17.95
CA THR A 187 7.51 25.63 -18.89
C THR A 187 6.17 25.31 -19.54
N VAL A 188 5.22 26.23 -19.48
CA VAL A 188 3.93 26.11 -20.20
C VAL A 188 4.16 26.49 -21.70
N ILE A 189 4.05 25.47 -22.56
CA ILE A 189 4.33 25.63 -24.01
C ILE A 189 3.10 25.90 -24.85
N ALA A 190 1.91 25.54 -24.37
CA ALA A 190 0.64 25.80 -25.02
C ALA A 190 -0.52 25.77 -24.01
N GLU A 191 -1.51 26.61 -24.29
CA GLU A 191 -2.82 26.62 -23.64
C GLU A 191 -3.88 26.25 -24.70
N VAL A 192 -4.46 25.04 -24.55
CA VAL A 192 -5.39 24.50 -25.56
C VAL A 192 -6.83 24.69 -25.07
N PRO A 193 -7.65 25.50 -25.74
CA PRO A 193 -9.06 25.68 -25.42
C PRO A 193 -9.87 24.42 -25.82
N GLY A 194 -11.15 24.39 -25.48
CA GLY A 194 -12.03 23.29 -25.89
C GLY A 194 -12.22 23.21 -27.42
N LYS A 195 -12.49 22.01 -27.95
CA LYS A 195 -12.63 21.74 -29.40
C LYS A 195 -13.63 22.67 -30.14
N GLY A 196 -14.57 23.28 -29.46
CA GLY A 196 -15.53 24.21 -30.02
C GLY A 196 -15.07 25.69 -30.08
N ASP A 197 -13.91 25.99 -29.51
CA ASP A 197 -13.36 27.35 -29.50
C ASP A 197 -12.70 27.69 -30.84
N ARG A 198 -12.92 28.93 -31.32
CA ARG A 198 -12.32 29.44 -32.56
C ARG A 198 -10.79 29.43 -32.58
N ASN A 199 -10.16 29.44 -31.43
CA ASN A 199 -8.70 29.43 -31.28
C ASN A 199 -8.13 28.03 -31.17
N TYR A 200 -8.95 26.96 -31.10
CA TYR A 200 -8.50 25.59 -30.92
C TYR A 200 -7.45 25.16 -31.95
N ALA A 201 -7.75 25.32 -33.23
CA ALA A 201 -6.84 24.91 -34.31
C ALA A 201 -5.49 25.64 -34.25
N ARG A 202 -5.50 26.95 -33.91
CA ARG A 202 -4.27 27.75 -33.77
C ARG A 202 -3.46 27.29 -32.55
N ALA A 203 -4.11 26.95 -31.45
CA ALA A 203 -3.43 26.43 -30.25
C ALA A 203 -2.75 25.08 -30.54
N ILE A 204 -3.42 24.19 -31.28
CA ILE A 204 -2.84 22.92 -31.73
C ILE A 204 -1.65 23.13 -32.65
N GLU A 205 -1.72 24.10 -33.56
CA GLU A 205 -0.60 24.43 -34.45
C GLU A 205 0.62 24.95 -33.68
N ILE A 206 0.41 25.82 -32.69
CA ILE A 206 1.48 26.30 -31.79
C ILE A 206 2.09 25.13 -31.03
N PHE A 207 1.25 24.28 -30.45
CA PHE A 207 1.68 23.09 -29.72
C PHE A 207 2.51 22.14 -30.59
N ALA A 208 1.98 21.78 -31.77
CA ALA A 208 2.65 20.90 -32.72
C ALA A 208 4.03 21.46 -33.14
N LYS A 209 4.09 22.77 -33.48
CA LYS A 209 5.36 23.44 -33.82
C LYS A 209 6.38 23.39 -32.67
N ARG A 210 5.93 23.50 -31.42
CA ARG A 210 6.80 23.34 -30.25
C ARG A 210 7.35 21.93 -30.14
N LEU A 211 6.52 20.88 -30.36
CA LEU A 211 6.98 19.51 -30.34
C LEU A 211 8.06 19.24 -31.42
N SER A 212 7.87 19.71 -32.63
CA SER A 212 8.87 19.50 -33.70
C SER A 212 10.17 20.29 -33.48
N SER A 213 10.14 21.34 -32.67
CA SER A 213 11.33 22.11 -32.28
C SER A 213 12.04 21.57 -31.03
N ALA A 214 11.61 20.42 -30.51
CA ALA A 214 12.25 19.81 -29.36
C ALA A 214 13.73 19.46 -29.70
N PRO A 215 14.70 19.91 -28.89
CA PRO A 215 16.10 19.57 -29.13
C PRO A 215 16.34 18.10 -28.90
N ASN A 216 17.22 17.50 -29.69
CA ASN A 216 17.68 16.13 -29.47
C ASN A 216 18.68 16.13 -28.31
N GLU A 217 18.29 15.60 -27.16
CA GLU A 217 19.11 15.55 -25.95
C GLU A 217 19.59 14.11 -25.65
N PRO A 218 20.76 13.94 -24.97
CA PRO A 218 21.29 12.62 -24.64
C PRO A 218 20.35 11.85 -23.71
N PRO A 219 20.36 10.50 -23.74
CA PRO A 219 19.59 9.66 -22.83
C PRO A 219 19.84 9.96 -21.35
N LEU A 220 18.84 9.77 -20.50
CA LEU A 220 18.93 10.05 -19.06
C LEU A 220 20.05 9.26 -18.35
N SER A 221 20.39 8.07 -18.80
CA SER A 221 21.47 7.26 -18.26
C SER A 221 22.83 7.98 -18.32
N THR A 222 23.08 8.75 -19.37
CA THR A 222 24.29 9.58 -19.53
C THR A 222 24.27 10.82 -18.64
N LEU A 223 23.10 11.38 -18.37
CA LEU A 223 22.96 12.54 -17.48
C LEU A 223 23.19 12.16 -16.00
N ARG A 224 22.78 10.98 -15.55
CA ARG A 224 23.09 10.49 -14.20
C ARG A 224 24.59 10.39 -13.92
N ALA A 225 25.35 9.90 -14.89
CA ALA A 225 26.80 9.83 -14.78
C ALA A 225 27.46 11.21 -14.70
N SER A 226 26.93 12.20 -15.43
CA SER A 226 27.46 13.58 -15.44
C SER A 226 27.11 14.36 -14.16
N SER A 227 25.94 14.14 -13.55
CA SER A 227 25.55 14.79 -12.30
C SER A 227 26.26 14.25 -11.07
N SER A 228 26.70 12.98 -11.07
CA SER A 228 27.51 12.42 -9.99
C SER A 228 28.95 12.96 -9.98
N ILE A 229 29.44 13.44 -11.11
CA ILE A 229 30.79 14.08 -11.20
C ILE A 229 30.75 15.54 -10.70
N MET A 230 29.61 16.21 -10.79
CA MET A 230 29.47 17.60 -10.30
C MET A 230 29.22 17.71 -8.78
N ALA A 231 28.89 16.61 -8.10
CA ALA A 231 28.60 16.61 -6.65
C ALA A 231 29.85 16.43 -5.77
N THR A 232 31.04 16.25 -6.35
CA THR A 232 32.32 16.07 -5.60
C THR A 232 33.28 17.26 -5.66
N GLY A 233 32.81 18.42 -6.04
CA GLY A 233 33.60 19.65 -6.11
C GLY A 233 33.16 20.74 -5.13
N GLY A 234 33.73 20.77 -3.93
CA GLY A 234 33.72 21.98 -3.13
C GLY A 234 33.25 21.84 -1.69
N GLN A 235 34.14 21.45 -0.81
CA GLN A 235 34.26 22.08 0.52
C GLN A 235 35.59 21.70 1.14
N THR A 236 36.53 22.64 1.06
CA THR A 236 37.66 22.74 1.97
C THR A 236 37.22 23.47 3.22
N ALA A 237 37.33 22.84 4.37
CA ALA A 237 37.25 23.49 5.66
C ALA A 237 38.67 23.67 6.22
N PRO A 238 38.97 24.78 6.91
CA PRO A 238 40.23 24.92 7.66
C PRO A 238 40.09 24.38 9.08
N ALA A 239 41.12 23.68 9.49
CA ALA A 239 41.34 23.23 10.85
C ALA A 239 41.64 24.41 11.79
N SER A 240 41.18 24.30 13.03
CA SER A 240 41.89 24.92 14.18
C SER A 240 41.77 24.01 15.39
N ALA A 241 42.93 23.63 15.86
CA ALA A 241 43.17 22.96 17.12
C ALA A 241 42.97 23.94 18.28
N ASN A 242 42.49 23.45 19.43
CA ASN A 242 43.16 23.68 20.71
C ASN A 242 42.54 22.78 21.80
N GLY A 243 43.42 22.03 22.43
CA GLY A 243 43.16 21.25 23.60
C GLY A 243 43.04 22.07 24.85
N HIS A 244 42.42 21.48 25.87
CA HIS A 244 42.89 21.64 27.26
C HIS A 244 42.44 20.44 28.09
N SER A 245 43.41 19.88 28.74
CA SER A 245 43.35 18.87 29.80
C SER A 245 42.71 19.42 31.07
N GLY A 246 42.03 18.58 31.81
CA GLY A 246 41.55 18.85 33.16
C GLY A 246 40.99 17.63 33.83
N SER A 247 41.82 16.98 34.63
CA SER A 247 41.51 15.87 35.55
C SER A 247 40.73 16.35 36.76
N ASN A 248 39.80 15.49 37.24
CA ASN A 248 39.56 15.12 38.67
C ASN A 248 38.18 14.45 38.69
N GLY A 249 38.00 13.27 39.08
CA GLY A 249 38.29 12.53 40.30
C GLY A 249 37.19 12.66 41.34
N SER A 250 36.27 11.66 41.38
CA SER A 250 35.88 11.04 42.66
C SER A 250 34.77 10.03 42.49
N SER A 251 35.08 8.85 42.85
CA SER A 251 34.37 7.69 43.43
C SER A 251 32.93 7.89 43.88
N SER A 252 32.03 6.94 43.49
CA SER A 252 31.41 6.03 44.46
C SER A 252 30.33 5.18 43.77
N GLY A 253 30.34 3.90 44.18
CA GLY A 253 29.13 3.04 44.19
C GLY A 253 29.00 2.08 43.05
N ALA A 254 29.78 1.02 43.05
CA ALA A 254 29.48 -0.22 42.32
C ALA A 254 28.23 -0.88 42.92
N ILE A 255 27.19 -1.01 42.15
CA ILE A 255 26.22 -2.11 42.29
C ILE A 255 26.48 -2.99 41.08
N ALA A 256 27.01 -4.19 41.37
CA ALA A 256 27.22 -5.24 40.39
C ALA A 256 25.89 -5.69 39.85
N ASP A 257 25.63 -5.42 38.59
CA ASP A 257 24.63 -6.16 37.83
C ASP A 257 25.35 -7.28 37.08
N ALA A 258 25.03 -8.48 37.47
CA ALA A 258 25.66 -9.70 37.02
C ALA A 258 25.12 -10.09 35.63
N THR A 259 26.06 -10.46 34.74
CA THR A 259 25.87 -11.28 33.55
C THR A 259 25.19 -10.66 32.33
N ALA A 260 25.92 -9.74 31.67
CA ALA A 260 25.89 -9.70 30.19
C ALA A 260 27.01 -10.64 29.69
N PRO A 261 26.71 -11.63 28.83
CA PRO A 261 27.74 -12.51 28.27
C PRO A 261 28.73 -11.69 27.46
N THR A 262 30.03 -11.88 27.75
CA THR A 262 31.10 -11.21 27.01
C THR A 262 31.10 -11.62 25.54
N ARG A 263 31.44 -10.73 24.63
CA ARG A 263 31.48 -10.94 23.15
C ARG A 263 32.21 -12.24 22.76
N GLN A 264 33.20 -12.66 23.55
CA GLN A 264 33.96 -13.90 23.36
C GLN A 264 33.16 -15.17 23.72
N SER A 265 32.26 -15.09 24.70
CA SER A 265 31.39 -16.25 25.06
C SER A 265 30.35 -16.51 23.98
N ASN A 266 29.82 -15.48 23.35
CA ASN A 266 28.85 -15.60 22.27
C ASN A 266 29.50 -16.19 21.00
N GLU A 267 30.70 -15.74 20.63
CA GLU A 267 31.43 -16.29 19.48
C GLU A 267 31.82 -17.75 19.65
N ARG A 268 32.12 -18.19 20.88
CA ARG A 268 32.38 -19.60 21.20
C ARG A 268 31.11 -20.44 21.09
N ARG A 269 30.02 -19.96 21.61
CA ARG A 269 28.68 -20.60 21.54
C ARG A 269 28.24 -20.77 20.08
N ASP A 270 28.41 -19.73 19.24
CA ASP A 270 28.06 -19.74 17.83
C ASP A 270 28.89 -20.77 17.03
N ARG A 271 30.18 -20.91 17.34
CA ARG A 271 31.04 -21.95 16.71
C ARG A 271 30.60 -23.34 17.09
N LEU A 272 30.37 -23.60 18.37
CA LEU A 272 29.92 -24.90 18.87
C LEU A 272 28.57 -25.28 18.25
N LYS A 273 27.66 -24.33 18.17
CA LYS A 273 26.36 -24.52 17.51
C LYS A 273 26.50 -24.91 16.05
N ALA A 274 27.41 -24.25 15.29
CA ALA A 274 27.68 -24.57 13.89
C ALA A 274 28.29 -25.97 13.73
N GLU A 275 29.23 -26.37 14.58
CA GLU A 275 29.88 -27.69 14.55
C GLU A 275 28.86 -28.81 14.82
N ILE A 276 28.02 -28.64 15.82
CA ILE A 276 26.99 -29.64 16.18
C ILE A 276 25.91 -29.68 15.07
N HIS A 277 25.47 -28.57 14.55
CA HIS A 277 24.53 -28.50 13.44
C HIS A 277 25.06 -29.27 12.21
N GLU A 278 26.32 -29.07 11.85
CA GLU A 278 26.96 -29.82 10.75
C GLU A 278 27.05 -31.33 11.06
N ALA A 279 27.42 -31.71 12.29
CA ALA A 279 27.51 -33.09 12.70
C ALA A 279 26.16 -33.82 12.68
N VAL A 280 25.07 -33.13 13.08
CA VAL A 280 23.69 -33.65 13.04
C VAL A 280 23.25 -33.83 11.59
N THR A 281 23.53 -32.82 10.72
CA THR A 281 23.15 -32.85 9.28
C THR A 281 23.86 -33.97 8.52
N ARG A 282 25.07 -34.35 8.95
CA ARG A 282 25.78 -35.51 8.36
C ARG A 282 25.21 -36.87 8.77
N ARG A 283 24.59 -36.96 9.96
CA ARG A 283 24.03 -38.20 10.52
C ARG A 283 22.58 -38.44 10.15
N ILE A 284 21.84 -37.37 9.87
CA ILE A 284 20.41 -37.37 9.56
C ILE A 284 20.17 -36.66 8.25
N ASP A 285 19.50 -37.32 7.30
CA ASP A 285 19.09 -36.67 6.03
C ASP A 285 17.86 -35.76 6.30
N VAL A 286 18.17 -34.56 6.82
CA VAL A 286 17.17 -33.54 7.16
C VAL A 286 16.43 -33.04 5.90
N VAL A 287 17.08 -33.09 4.71
CA VAL A 287 16.50 -32.62 3.44
C VAL A 287 15.42 -33.61 2.95
N ALA A 288 15.66 -34.90 3.02
CA ALA A 288 14.66 -35.92 2.68
C ALA A 288 13.47 -35.90 3.65
N ALA A 289 13.74 -35.62 4.91
CA ALA A 289 12.73 -35.55 5.96
C ALA A 289 11.91 -34.25 5.91
N SER A 290 12.51 -33.12 5.53
CA SER A 290 11.79 -31.85 5.38
C SER A 290 10.80 -31.85 4.19
N ARG A 291 10.97 -32.75 3.23
CA ARG A 291 9.98 -32.99 2.15
C ARG A 291 8.73 -33.76 2.61
N ALA A 292 8.76 -34.37 3.78
CA ALA A 292 7.64 -35.10 4.36
C ALA A 292 6.73 -34.22 5.27
N HIS A 293 6.74 -32.92 5.10
CA HIS A 293 6.02 -31.93 5.93
C HIS A 293 4.50 -32.10 6.08
N THR A 294 3.90 -33.05 5.39
CA THR A 294 2.46 -33.34 5.49
C THR A 294 2.10 -34.39 6.54
N ASP A 295 3.10 -35.07 7.13
CA ASP A 295 2.88 -36.16 8.07
C ASP A 295 3.42 -35.80 9.47
N GLY A 296 2.53 -35.34 10.34
CA GLY A 296 2.89 -34.89 11.69
C GLY A 296 3.60 -35.96 12.55
N GLN A 297 3.37 -37.25 12.25
CA GLN A 297 4.00 -38.35 12.98
C GLN A 297 5.47 -38.47 12.58
N LYS A 298 5.80 -38.35 11.30
CA LYS A 298 7.18 -38.35 10.81
C LYS A 298 7.99 -37.18 11.30
N ILE A 299 7.36 -36.00 11.43
CA ILE A 299 8.02 -34.80 11.99
C ILE A 299 8.36 -35.05 13.48
N ALA A 300 7.45 -35.66 14.25
CA ALA A 300 7.70 -35.97 15.64
C ALA A 300 8.83 -36.99 15.81
N GLU A 301 8.86 -38.04 14.99
CA GLU A 301 9.94 -39.05 14.98
C GLU A 301 11.28 -38.41 14.64
N LEU A 302 11.33 -37.55 13.61
CA LEU A 302 12.54 -36.85 13.22
C LEU A 302 13.04 -35.88 14.30
N ARG A 303 12.11 -35.19 14.97
CA ARG A 303 12.44 -34.31 16.09
C ARG A 303 13.07 -35.10 17.25
N SER A 304 12.55 -36.31 17.55
CA SER A 304 13.14 -37.19 18.56
C SER A 304 14.56 -37.64 18.15
N GLN A 305 14.75 -38.07 16.91
CA GLN A 305 16.06 -38.47 16.39
C GLN A 305 17.09 -37.33 16.43
N ILE A 306 16.70 -36.12 16.02
CA ILE A 306 17.58 -34.94 16.08
C ILE A 306 17.90 -34.61 17.55
N SER A 307 16.92 -34.69 18.44
CA SER A 307 17.10 -34.44 19.87
C SER A 307 18.09 -35.42 20.49
N ASP A 308 17.96 -36.72 20.19
CA ASP A 308 18.84 -37.77 20.71
C ASP A 308 20.27 -37.61 20.22
N VAL A 309 20.47 -37.37 18.91
CA VAL A 309 21.80 -37.15 18.33
C VAL A 309 22.44 -35.87 18.87
N THR A 310 21.69 -34.79 18.96
CA THR A 310 22.18 -33.51 19.48
C THR A 310 22.55 -33.64 20.97
N GLY A 311 21.73 -34.34 21.75
CA GLY A 311 21.99 -34.60 23.15
C GLY A 311 23.28 -35.41 23.39
N GLN A 312 23.53 -36.44 22.55
CA GLN A 312 24.77 -37.22 22.59
C GLN A 312 25.99 -36.34 22.26
N LEU A 313 25.92 -35.52 21.19
CA LEU A 313 27.02 -34.65 20.80
C LEU A 313 27.33 -33.59 21.86
N LEU A 314 26.29 -33.01 22.49
CA LEU A 314 26.45 -32.04 23.56
C LEU A 314 26.99 -32.68 24.87
N ALA A 315 26.73 -33.98 25.13
CA ALA A 315 27.28 -34.68 26.25
C ALA A 315 28.78 -34.96 26.08
N GLU A 316 29.25 -35.12 24.87
CA GLU A 316 30.67 -35.30 24.51
C GLU A 316 31.45 -33.98 24.52
N CYS A 317 30.78 -32.83 24.51
CA CYS A 317 31.40 -31.50 24.50
C CYS A 317 31.75 -31.06 25.94
N SER A 318 33.03 -30.74 26.17
CA SER A 318 33.50 -30.16 27.42
C SER A 318 33.26 -28.62 27.53
N ASP A 319 32.78 -28.02 26.47
CA ASP A 319 32.66 -26.55 26.33
C ASP A 319 31.34 -25.95 26.88
N VAL A 320 30.41 -26.80 27.34
CA VAL A 320 29.11 -26.41 27.94
C VAL A 320 29.03 -26.91 29.34
N ASP A 321 29.09 -25.98 30.31
CA ASP A 321 29.27 -26.33 31.72
C ASP A 321 27.96 -26.70 32.46
N THR A 322 26.80 -26.13 32.01
CA THR A 322 25.53 -26.34 32.71
C THR A 322 24.54 -27.21 31.94
N ALA A 323 23.67 -27.92 32.63
CA ALA A 323 22.59 -28.70 32.02
C ALA A 323 21.55 -27.79 31.32
N GLU A 324 21.35 -26.61 31.87
CA GLU A 324 20.44 -25.61 31.31
C GLU A 324 20.95 -25.10 29.95
N GLU A 325 22.23 -24.76 29.86
CA GLU A 325 22.87 -24.29 28.62
C GLU A 325 22.87 -25.40 27.54
N ARG A 326 23.05 -26.66 27.92
CA ARG A 326 22.92 -27.81 27.00
C ARG A 326 21.51 -27.94 26.46
N ALA A 327 20.51 -27.80 27.29
CA ALA A 327 19.11 -27.89 26.92
C ALA A 327 18.71 -26.71 25.95
N GLU A 328 19.19 -25.51 26.24
CA GLU A 328 18.98 -24.36 25.36
C GLU A 328 19.63 -24.55 24.00
N LEU A 329 20.91 -24.94 23.94
CA LEU A 329 21.64 -25.21 22.71
C LEU A 329 20.96 -26.34 21.90
N GLN A 330 20.53 -27.40 22.56
CA GLN A 330 19.80 -28.50 21.94
C GLN A 330 18.50 -28.01 21.31
N GLN A 331 17.75 -27.16 21.99
CA GLN A 331 16.51 -26.60 21.47
C GLN A 331 16.78 -25.66 20.30
N GLU A 332 17.80 -24.80 20.39
CA GLU A 332 18.20 -23.90 19.29
C GLU A 332 18.58 -24.69 18.02
N ILE A 333 19.31 -25.79 18.14
CA ILE A 333 19.69 -26.64 17.00
C ILE A 333 18.47 -27.33 16.39
N ILE A 334 17.55 -27.83 17.21
CA ILE A 334 16.28 -28.40 16.74
C ILE A 334 15.46 -27.33 16.00
N ASP A 335 15.37 -26.12 16.53
CA ASP A 335 14.65 -25.01 15.94
C ASP A 335 15.28 -24.55 14.62
N GLU A 336 16.59 -24.66 14.49
CA GLU A 336 17.32 -24.35 13.25
C GLU A 336 17.11 -25.40 12.17
N LEU A 337 17.10 -26.67 12.54
CA LEU A 337 16.95 -27.79 11.60
C LEU A 337 15.49 -28.01 11.16
N LEU A 338 14.53 -27.90 12.06
CA LEU A 338 13.12 -28.22 11.81
C LEU A 338 12.18 -27.04 11.89
N GLY A 339 12.56 -26.00 12.60
CA GLY A 339 11.75 -24.82 12.86
C GLY A 339 12.11 -23.61 11.98
N LEU A 340 11.86 -22.44 12.53
CA LEU A 340 12.11 -21.15 11.90
C LEU A 340 13.45 -20.52 12.33
N GLY A 341 14.38 -21.35 12.86
CA GLY A 341 15.68 -20.89 13.32
C GLY A 341 15.57 -19.82 14.42
N PRO A 342 16.31 -18.69 14.29
CA PRO A 342 16.33 -17.64 15.31
C PRO A 342 14.97 -16.96 15.55
N LEU A 343 13.99 -17.23 14.72
CA LEU A 343 12.64 -16.66 14.86
C LEU A 343 11.73 -17.47 15.80
N GLU A 344 12.08 -18.74 16.12
CA GLU A 344 11.23 -19.62 16.91
C GLU A 344 10.95 -19.06 18.32
N ASP A 345 11.97 -18.58 19.01
CA ASP A 345 11.81 -17.97 20.34
C ASP A 345 10.92 -16.72 20.28
N LEU A 346 11.12 -15.90 19.24
CA LEU A 346 10.32 -14.70 19.01
C LEU A 346 8.87 -15.06 18.68
N MET A 347 8.64 -16.17 17.97
CA MET A 347 7.30 -16.69 17.69
C MET A 347 6.65 -17.33 18.91
N ARG A 348 7.41 -17.82 19.89
CA ARG A 348 6.89 -18.36 21.17
C ARG A 348 6.54 -17.24 22.16
N ASP A 349 7.23 -16.10 22.09
CA ASP A 349 6.98 -14.96 22.99
C ASP A 349 5.62 -14.32 22.67
N ALA A 350 4.65 -14.49 23.58
CA ALA A 350 3.30 -13.96 23.42
C ALA A 350 3.23 -12.42 23.46
N ALA A 351 4.26 -11.74 23.94
CA ALA A 351 4.33 -10.27 23.98
C ALA A 351 4.75 -9.68 22.63
N VAL A 352 5.36 -10.47 21.74
CA VAL A 352 5.76 -10.03 20.41
C VAL A 352 4.55 -9.98 19.47
N SER A 353 4.25 -8.81 18.93
CA SER A 353 3.16 -8.58 17.96
C SER A 353 3.65 -8.61 16.52
N GLU A 354 4.89 -8.20 16.27
CA GLU A 354 5.47 -8.16 14.92
C GLU A 354 6.96 -8.48 14.98
N ILE A 355 7.44 -9.24 13.99
CA ILE A 355 8.86 -9.58 13.79
C ILE A 355 9.27 -9.00 12.44
N MET A 356 10.34 -8.22 12.39
CA MET A 356 10.83 -7.55 11.19
C MET A 356 12.30 -7.89 10.99
N VAL A 357 12.61 -8.67 9.97
CA VAL A 357 13.96 -9.09 9.57
C VAL A 357 14.41 -8.20 8.41
N ASN A 358 15.51 -7.48 8.60
CA ASN A 358 16.12 -6.62 7.60
C ASN A 358 17.52 -7.17 7.25
N GLY A 359 17.57 -8.16 6.39
CA GLY A 359 18.79 -8.94 6.15
C GLY A 359 19.13 -9.87 7.31
N PRO A 360 20.21 -10.67 7.19
CA PRO A 360 20.50 -11.74 8.15
C PRO A 360 20.89 -11.24 9.55
N ASN A 361 21.39 -10.04 9.67
CA ASN A 361 22.00 -9.53 10.91
C ASN A 361 21.08 -8.67 11.77
N ILE A 362 19.93 -8.24 11.27
CA ILE A 362 19.09 -7.21 11.90
C ILE A 362 17.67 -7.74 12.04
N ILE A 363 17.25 -8.03 13.26
CA ILE A 363 15.90 -8.47 13.59
C ILE A 363 15.31 -7.54 14.63
N TYR A 364 14.25 -6.83 14.26
CA TYR A 364 13.44 -6.04 15.16
C TYR A 364 12.18 -6.79 15.58
N VAL A 365 11.69 -6.50 16.77
CA VAL A 365 10.38 -6.96 17.23
C VAL A 365 9.57 -5.81 17.79
N GLU A 366 8.25 -5.89 17.61
CA GLU A 366 7.32 -5.00 18.28
C GLU A 366 6.76 -5.68 19.53
N ARG A 367 6.91 -5.04 20.71
CA ARG A 367 6.30 -5.45 21.98
C ARG A 367 5.52 -4.28 22.57
N GLY A 368 4.23 -4.45 22.79
CA GLY A 368 3.40 -3.39 23.36
C GLY A 368 3.40 -2.07 22.57
N GLY A 369 3.56 -2.13 21.24
CA GLY A 369 3.61 -0.95 20.36
C GLY A 369 4.98 -0.27 20.29
N ARG A 370 6.03 -0.84 20.90
CA ARG A 370 7.41 -0.34 20.81
C ARG A 370 8.25 -1.30 19.99
N ILE A 371 8.99 -0.77 19.03
CA ILE A 371 9.92 -1.52 18.19
C ILE A 371 11.28 -1.52 18.89
N THR A 372 11.86 -2.71 19.07
CA THR A 372 13.18 -2.89 19.68
C THR A 372 14.03 -3.85 18.84
N LEU A 373 15.33 -3.56 18.75
CA LEU A 373 16.30 -4.47 18.14
C LEU A 373 16.50 -5.68 19.06
N THR A 374 16.60 -6.87 18.48
CA THR A 374 16.93 -8.11 19.21
C THR A 374 18.41 -8.43 19.05
N ASP A 375 18.90 -9.37 19.87
CA ASP A 375 20.23 -9.96 19.76
C ASP A 375 20.26 -11.15 18.79
N ARG A 376 19.11 -11.57 18.29
CA ARG A 376 18.96 -12.69 17.35
C ARG A 376 19.41 -12.30 15.95
N ARG A 377 20.05 -13.27 15.25
CA ARG A 377 20.53 -13.11 13.86
C ARG A 377 20.50 -14.44 13.11
N PHE A 378 20.43 -14.39 11.83
CA PHE A 378 20.70 -15.54 10.95
C PHE A 378 22.22 -15.70 10.73
N ASN A 379 22.66 -16.90 10.36
CA ASN A 379 24.06 -17.16 10.09
C ASN A 379 24.56 -16.37 8.86
N ASP A 380 23.76 -16.35 7.80
CA ASP A 380 24.04 -15.64 6.56
C ASP A 380 22.74 -15.44 5.76
N GLU A 381 22.85 -14.80 4.60
CA GLU A 381 21.73 -14.54 3.70
C GLU A 381 21.09 -15.85 3.16
N ARG A 382 21.91 -16.88 2.95
CA ARG A 382 21.44 -18.19 2.47
C ARG A 382 20.54 -18.85 3.52
N HIS A 383 20.95 -18.77 4.80
CA HIS A 383 20.16 -19.28 5.90
C HIS A 383 18.80 -18.54 5.99
N LEU A 384 18.78 -17.22 5.91
CA LEU A 384 17.55 -16.43 5.89
C LEU A 384 16.64 -16.85 4.72
N ARG A 385 17.17 -16.99 3.51
CA ARG A 385 16.39 -17.45 2.34
C ARG A 385 15.81 -18.85 2.56
N THR A 386 16.58 -19.77 3.12
CA THR A 386 16.11 -21.13 3.44
C THR A 386 14.92 -21.10 4.42
N ILE A 387 14.98 -20.24 5.44
CA ILE A 387 13.87 -20.07 6.39
C ILE A 387 12.66 -19.44 5.71
N ILE A 388 12.85 -18.43 4.87
CA ILE A 388 11.75 -17.83 4.07
C ILE A 388 11.09 -18.90 3.20
N GLU A 389 11.86 -19.70 2.46
CA GLU A 389 11.34 -20.78 1.63
C GLU A 389 10.59 -21.83 2.47
N ARG A 390 11.13 -22.19 3.65
CA ARG A 390 10.49 -23.12 4.60
C ARG A 390 9.15 -22.62 5.09
N ILE A 391 9.00 -21.32 5.30
CA ILE A 391 7.74 -20.67 5.68
C ILE A 391 6.74 -20.70 4.52
N ILE A 392 7.20 -20.42 3.31
CA ILE A 392 6.35 -20.13 2.15
C ILE A 392 5.92 -21.40 1.40
N ALA A 393 6.81 -22.39 1.26
CA ALA A 393 6.57 -23.59 0.46
C ALA A 393 5.35 -24.41 0.93
N PRO A 394 5.12 -24.66 2.24
CA PRO A 394 3.95 -25.38 2.72
C PRO A 394 2.63 -24.66 2.43
N LEU A 395 2.67 -23.35 2.17
CA LEU A 395 1.51 -22.53 1.89
C LEU A 395 1.13 -22.55 0.38
N GLY A 396 1.84 -23.38 -0.41
CA GLY A 396 1.63 -23.47 -1.86
C GLY A 396 2.04 -22.20 -2.62
N ARG A 397 2.93 -21.40 -2.04
CA ARG A 397 3.48 -20.18 -2.62
C ARG A 397 4.94 -20.39 -3.02
N ARG A 398 5.45 -19.53 -3.87
CA ARG A 398 6.81 -19.53 -4.36
C ARG A 398 7.44 -18.16 -4.18
N ILE A 399 8.71 -18.11 -3.85
CA ILE A 399 9.53 -16.92 -3.81
C ILE A 399 10.88 -17.24 -4.46
N ASP A 400 11.21 -16.54 -5.54
CA ASP A 400 12.47 -16.67 -6.29
C ASP A 400 12.74 -15.39 -7.10
N GLU A 401 13.81 -15.37 -7.87
CA GLU A 401 14.20 -14.19 -8.68
C GLU A 401 13.11 -13.76 -9.68
N SER A 402 12.26 -14.67 -10.15
CA SER A 402 11.15 -14.35 -11.06
C SER A 402 9.91 -13.82 -10.31
N SER A 403 9.77 -14.19 -9.04
CA SER A 403 8.71 -13.74 -8.13
C SER A 403 9.34 -13.36 -6.80
N PRO A 404 10.03 -12.21 -6.72
CA PRO A 404 10.87 -11.88 -5.58
C PRO A 404 10.12 -11.33 -4.36
N MET A 405 8.79 -11.31 -4.40
CA MET A 405 7.94 -10.88 -3.31
C MET A 405 6.83 -11.90 -3.08
N VAL A 406 6.44 -12.08 -1.81
CA VAL A 406 5.31 -12.94 -1.46
C VAL A 406 4.60 -12.43 -0.23
N ASP A 407 3.27 -12.44 -0.28
CA ASP A 407 2.38 -12.33 0.87
C ASP A 407 1.77 -13.69 1.14
N ALA A 408 1.81 -14.14 2.39
CA ALA A 408 1.30 -15.42 2.81
C ALA A 408 0.69 -15.36 4.20
N ARG A 409 0.04 -16.46 4.61
CA ARG A 409 -0.56 -16.59 5.92
C ARG A 409 -0.17 -17.92 6.54
N LEU A 410 0.35 -17.88 7.74
CA LEU A 410 0.68 -19.06 8.52
C LEU A 410 -0.58 -19.77 9.03
N PRO A 411 -0.50 -21.07 9.39
CA PRO A 411 -1.63 -21.81 9.94
C PRO A 411 -2.18 -21.22 11.25
N ASP A 412 -1.35 -20.51 12.04
CA ASP A 412 -1.77 -19.80 13.25
C ASP A 412 -2.51 -18.48 12.98
N GLY A 413 -2.63 -18.09 11.68
CA GLY A 413 -3.26 -16.88 11.24
C GLY A 413 -2.32 -15.69 11.06
N SER A 414 -1.05 -15.79 11.44
CA SER A 414 -0.06 -14.73 11.28
C SER A 414 0.18 -14.42 9.81
N ARG A 415 0.32 -13.12 9.47
CA ARG A 415 0.65 -12.68 8.12
C ARG A 415 2.16 -12.66 7.92
N VAL A 416 2.60 -13.11 6.77
CA VAL A 416 4.01 -13.10 6.37
C VAL A 416 4.14 -12.33 5.06
N ASN A 417 5.01 -11.35 5.05
CA ASN A 417 5.49 -10.70 3.84
C ASN A 417 7.00 -10.96 3.72
N ALA A 418 7.44 -11.44 2.57
CA ALA A 418 8.86 -11.58 2.29
C ALA A 418 9.20 -10.95 0.93
N ILE A 419 10.39 -10.36 0.87
CA ILE A 419 10.97 -9.80 -0.36
C ILE A 419 12.46 -10.14 -0.40
N ILE A 420 12.92 -10.59 -1.58
CA ILE A 420 14.29 -11.04 -1.81
C ILE A 420 14.96 -10.26 -2.95
N GLU A 421 16.21 -10.50 -3.20
CA GLU A 421 16.89 -10.00 -4.41
C GLU A 421 16.15 -10.43 -5.69
N PRO A 422 16.15 -9.59 -6.75
CA PRO A 422 16.91 -8.34 -6.92
C PRO A 422 16.22 -7.09 -6.36
N LEU A 423 15.06 -7.21 -5.69
CA LEU A 423 14.31 -6.05 -5.18
C LEU A 423 14.80 -5.61 -3.79
N ALA A 424 15.20 -6.54 -2.94
CA ALA A 424 15.74 -6.26 -1.61
C ALA A 424 17.25 -6.01 -1.73
N LEU A 425 17.66 -4.73 -1.77
CA LEU A 425 19.04 -4.32 -2.07
C LEU A 425 20.03 -4.58 -0.92
N ASP A 426 19.55 -4.60 0.30
CA ASP A 426 20.37 -4.77 1.52
C ASP A 426 20.26 -6.21 2.10
N GLY A 427 19.78 -7.15 1.29
CA GLY A 427 19.49 -8.53 1.68
C GLY A 427 18.01 -8.80 1.82
N SER A 428 17.63 -10.06 1.91
CA SER A 428 16.23 -10.49 2.04
C SER A 428 15.57 -9.88 3.27
N THR A 429 14.30 -9.48 3.14
CA THR A 429 13.50 -9.01 4.25
C THR A 429 12.31 -9.92 4.50
N LEU A 430 11.97 -10.08 5.77
CA LEU A 430 10.84 -10.90 6.21
C LEU A 430 10.10 -10.17 7.32
N THR A 431 8.82 -9.95 7.14
CA THR A 431 7.95 -9.37 8.17
C THR A 431 6.88 -10.39 8.54
N ILE A 432 6.79 -10.72 9.83
CA ILE A 432 5.76 -11.61 10.37
C ILE A 432 4.91 -10.80 11.34
N ARG A 433 3.67 -10.52 10.96
CA ARG A 433 2.69 -9.88 11.83
C ARG A 433 1.84 -10.95 12.50
N ARG A 434 2.04 -11.08 13.80
CA ARG A 434 1.40 -12.14 14.58
C ARG A 434 -0.07 -11.82 14.83
N PHE A 435 -0.85 -12.87 14.82
CA PHE A 435 -2.25 -12.78 15.19
C PHE A 435 -2.37 -12.78 16.72
N GLY A 436 -2.94 -11.71 17.29
CA GLY A 436 -3.09 -11.57 18.74
C GLY A 436 -3.98 -12.67 19.33
N LYS A 437 -3.43 -13.51 20.19
CA LYS A 437 -4.21 -14.58 20.88
C LYS A 437 -5.23 -14.03 21.86
N LYS A 438 -5.01 -12.83 22.41
CA LYS A 438 -5.91 -12.20 23.38
C LYS A 438 -6.93 -11.33 22.65
N ARG A 439 -8.17 -11.77 22.66
CA ARG A 439 -9.28 -10.98 22.13
C ARG A 439 -9.59 -9.83 23.09
N LEU A 440 -9.49 -8.62 22.60
CA LEU A 440 -9.95 -7.45 23.33
C LEU A 440 -11.48 -7.37 23.28
N VAL A 441 -12.07 -6.95 24.36
CA VAL A 441 -13.50 -6.65 24.47
C VAL A 441 -13.70 -5.16 24.74
N MET A 442 -14.92 -4.67 24.61
CA MET A 442 -15.22 -3.24 24.78
C MET A 442 -14.83 -2.71 26.17
N ASP A 443 -14.99 -3.52 27.20
CA ASP A 443 -14.58 -3.16 28.57
C ASP A 443 -13.07 -2.93 28.71
N ASP A 444 -12.26 -3.65 27.90
CA ASP A 444 -10.82 -3.39 27.84
C ASP A 444 -10.54 -2.00 27.26
N LEU A 445 -11.27 -1.58 26.23
CA LEU A 445 -11.13 -0.24 25.63
C LEU A 445 -11.54 0.87 26.61
N VAL A 446 -12.59 0.61 27.41
CA VAL A 446 -13.01 1.54 28.47
C VAL A 446 -11.91 1.63 29.54
N ARG A 447 -11.34 0.49 29.99
CA ARG A 447 -10.24 0.47 30.97
C ARG A 447 -8.96 1.18 30.45
N PHE A 448 -8.67 1.08 29.15
CA PHE A 448 -7.57 1.81 28.52
C PHE A 448 -7.88 3.29 28.32
N GLY A 449 -9.12 3.72 28.61
CA GLY A 449 -9.59 5.06 28.34
C GLY A 449 -9.61 5.39 26.84
N SER A 450 -9.73 4.37 25.99
CA SER A 450 -9.88 4.54 24.54
C SER A 450 -11.27 5.03 24.16
N ILE A 451 -12.25 4.73 24.99
CA ILE A 451 -13.67 5.13 24.86
C ILE A 451 -14.27 5.21 26.28
N VAL A 452 -15.42 5.86 26.40
CA VAL A 452 -16.17 5.97 27.66
C VAL A 452 -17.45 5.11 27.63
N PRO A 453 -17.99 4.70 28.79
CA PRO A 453 -19.18 3.83 28.86
C PRO A 453 -20.40 4.39 28.10
N GLU A 454 -20.62 5.70 28.15
CA GLU A 454 -21.74 6.36 27.49
C GLU A 454 -21.63 6.24 25.95
N ALA A 455 -20.42 6.43 25.41
CA ALA A 455 -20.15 6.24 23.98
C ALA A 455 -20.28 4.76 23.58
N THR A 456 -19.87 3.83 24.46
CA THR A 456 -20.04 2.39 24.26
C THR A 456 -21.51 2.01 24.16
N ALA A 457 -22.38 2.55 25.03
CA ALA A 457 -23.81 2.32 24.99
C ALA A 457 -24.45 2.80 23.69
N LEU A 458 -24.01 3.95 23.18
CA LEU A 458 -24.45 4.48 21.88
C LEU A 458 -24.05 3.55 20.74
N LEU A 459 -22.78 3.12 20.70
CA LEU A 459 -22.29 2.21 19.65
C LEU A 459 -23.00 0.85 19.68
N ARG A 460 -23.30 0.35 20.87
CA ARG A 460 -24.08 -0.87 21.04
C ARG A 460 -25.48 -0.70 20.44
N ALA A 461 -26.18 0.39 20.81
CA ALA A 461 -27.51 0.69 20.28
C ALA A 461 -27.48 0.82 18.73
N MET A 462 -26.47 1.47 18.16
CA MET A 462 -26.28 1.56 16.71
C MET A 462 -26.17 0.17 16.04
N VAL A 463 -25.35 -0.73 16.59
CA VAL A 463 -25.12 -2.05 15.99
C VAL A 463 -26.37 -2.93 16.16
N GLU A 464 -27.00 -2.95 17.34
CA GLU A 464 -28.22 -3.73 17.60
C GLU A 464 -29.38 -3.25 16.73
N SER A 465 -29.48 -1.95 16.44
CA SER A 465 -30.53 -1.35 15.58
C SER A 465 -30.18 -1.35 14.09
N ARG A 466 -29.17 -2.12 13.67
CA ARG A 466 -28.79 -2.28 12.26
C ARG A 466 -28.40 -0.98 11.56
N LEU A 467 -27.66 -0.10 12.23
CA LEU A 467 -27.07 1.06 11.56
C LEU A 467 -25.82 0.65 10.78
N ASN A 468 -25.65 1.19 9.58
CA ASN A 468 -24.47 1.01 8.76
C ASN A 468 -23.33 1.89 9.26
N VAL A 469 -22.24 1.29 9.72
CA VAL A 469 -21.16 2.01 10.39
C VAL A 469 -19.83 1.88 9.65
N VAL A 470 -19.18 3.01 9.45
CA VAL A 470 -17.83 3.09 8.91
C VAL A 470 -16.84 3.42 10.02
N VAL A 471 -15.85 2.56 10.25
CA VAL A 471 -14.76 2.83 11.21
C VAL A 471 -13.59 3.43 10.44
N SER A 472 -13.24 4.66 10.74
CA SER A 472 -12.19 5.42 10.07
C SER A 472 -10.98 5.67 10.96
N GLY A 473 -9.80 5.82 10.37
CA GLY A 473 -8.56 6.15 11.09
C GLY A 473 -7.29 5.87 10.29
N GLY A 474 -6.17 6.37 10.77
CA GLY A 474 -4.84 6.15 10.19
C GLY A 474 -4.33 4.71 10.31
N THR A 475 -3.13 4.45 9.77
CA THR A 475 -2.46 3.15 9.92
C THR A 475 -2.10 2.90 11.38
N GLY A 476 -2.35 1.69 11.87
CA GLY A 476 -2.05 1.29 13.25
C GLY A 476 -2.94 1.94 14.32
N SER A 477 -4.02 2.64 13.94
CA SER A 477 -5.00 3.20 14.90
C SER A 477 -5.88 2.14 15.58
N GLY A 478 -5.93 0.92 15.04
CA GLY A 478 -6.71 -0.19 15.59
C GLY A 478 -8.11 -0.34 15.00
N LYS A 479 -8.36 0.15 13.78
CA LYS A 479 -9.66 0.07 13.09
C LYS A 479 -10.25 -1.34 13.03
N THR A 480 -9.48 -2.31 12.51
CA THR A 480 -9.93 -3.71 12.39
C THR A 480 -10.20 -4.33 13.76
N THR A 481 -9.36 -4.01 14.76
CA THR A 481 -9.60 -4.45 16.14
C THR A 481 -10.90 -3.87 16.70
N PHE A 482 -11.14 -2.59 16.47
CA PHE A 482 -12.35 -1.91 16.93
C PHE A 482 -13.60 -2.43 16.20
N LEU A 483 -13.52 -2.61 14.88
CA LEU A 483 -14.59 -3.22 14.10
C LEU A 483 -14.93 -4.62 14.63
N ASN A 484 -13.92 -5.42 14.93
CA ASN A 484 -14.10 -6.75 15.51
C ASN A 484 -14.79 -6.70 16.88
N ILE A 485 -14.42 -5.73 17.75
CA ILE A 485 -15.04 -5.52 19.05
C ILE A 485 -16.49 -5.05 18.89
N MET A 486 -16.78 -4.10 18.00
CA MET A 486 -18.13 -3.63 17.72
C MET A 486 -19.02 -4.75 17.17
N SER A 487 -18.47 -5.62 16.30
CA SER A 487 -19.21 -6.73 15.72
C SER A 487 -19.73 -7.72 16.77
N ASN A 488 -19.17 -7.74 18.00
CA ASN A 488 -19.70 -8.58 19.10
C ASN A 488 -21.09 -8.13 19.58
N TYR A 489 -21.52 -6.93 19.24
CA TYR A 489 -22.88 -6.46 19.55
C TYR A 489 -23.94 -6.93 18.53
N ILE A 490 -23.53 -7.57 17.43
CA ILE A 490 -24.46 -8.19 16.49
C ILE A 490 -25.15 -9.38 17.18
N PRO A 491 -26.50 -9.47 17.15
CA PRO A 491 -27.23 -10.58 17.76
C PRO A 491 -26.83 -11.96 17.19
N ASN A 492 -26.79 -12.98 18.05
CA ASN A 492 -26.35 -14.34 17.68
C ASN A 492 -27.21 -15.02 16.61
N HIS A 493 -28.47 -14.63 16.49
CA HIS A 493 -29.39 -15.22 15.49
C HIS A 493 -29.15 -14.71 14.06
N GLU A 494 -28.33 -13.67 13.88
CA GLU A 494 -28.07 -13.08 12.58
C GLU A 494 -26.94 -13.81 11.85
N ARG A 495 -27.13 -14.02 10.54
CA ARG A 495 -26.10 -14.57 9.64
C ARG A 495 -25.14 -13.47 9.20
N ILE A 496 -23.88 -13.60 9.56
CA ILE A 496 -22.83 -12.63 9.27
C ILE A 496 -21.91 -13.20 8.19
N VAL A 497 -21.64 -12.41 7.14
CA VAL A 497 -20.60 -12.70 6.18
C VAL A 497 -19.47 -11.69 6.35
N THR A 498 -18.26 -12.17 6.68
CA THR A 498 -17.05 -11.33 6.72
C THR A 498 -16.26 -11.47 5.44
N ILE A 499 -15.72 -10.35 4.93
CA ILE A 499 -14.97 -10.29 3.68
C ILE A 499 -13.70 -9.48 3.93
N GLU A 500 -12.54 -10.08 3.67
CA GLU A 500 -11.24 -9.49 4.00
C GLU A 500 -10.17 -9.86 2.96
N ASP A 501 -9.13 -9.04 2.82
CA ASP A 501 -7.93 -9.40 2.05
C ASP A 501 -7.14 -10.52 2.74
N ALA A 502 -7.04 -10.41 4.07
CA ALA A 502 -6.57 -11.49 4.91
C ALA A 502 -7.44 -11.48 6.17
N ALA A 503 -8.00 -12.63 6.51
CA ALA A 503 -8.99 -12.73 7.55
C ALA A 503 -8.41 -12.45 8.94
N GLU A 504 -8.63 -11.25 9.44
CA GLU A 504 -8.27 -10.77 10.80
C GLU A 504 -9.47 -10.76 11.75
N LEU A 505 -10.68 -10.66 11.21
CA LEU A 505 -11.90 -10.62 12.00
C LEU A 505 -12.19 -11.99 12.63
N MET A 506 -12.48 -11.98 13.92
CA MET A 506 -12.87 -13.16 14.70
C MET A 506 -14.11 -12.84 15.52
N LEU A 507 -15.25 -12.96 14.88
CA LEU A 507 -16.54 -12.77 15.51
C LEU A 507 -16.89 -13.97 16.42
N ASN A 508 -17.65 -13.70 17.49
CA ASN A 508 -18.02 -14.72 18.48
C ASN A 508 -19.38 -15.38 18.18
N GLN A 509 -20.13 -14.83 17.21
CA GLN A 509 -21.44 -15.36 16.85
C GLN A 509 -21.32 -16.76 16.20
N GLU A 510 -22.36 -17.58 16.35
CA GLU A 510 -22.36 -18.96 15.85
C GLU A 510 -22.46 -19.03 14.32
N HIS A 511 -23.18 -18.08 13.71
CA HIS A 511 -23.48 -18.11 12.29
C HIS A 511 -22.62 -17.11 11.49
N VAL A 512 -21.32 -17.33 11.47
CA VAL A 512 -20.35 -16.51 10.73
C VAL A 512 -19.78 -17.27 9.54
N VAL A 513 -19.86 -16.67 8.35
CA VAL A 513 -19.20 -17.15 7.13
C VAL A 513 -18.04 -16.21 6.81
N ARG A 514 -16.83 -16.75 6.84
CA ARG A 514 -15.61 -15.97 6.59
C ARG A 514 -15.12 -16.15 5.16
N LEU A 515 -14.97 -15.06 4.44
CA LEU A 515 -14.44 -15.04 3.07
C LEU A 515 -13.14 -14.24 3.04
N GLU A 516 -12.16 -14.79 2.33
CA GLU A 516 -10.85 -14.16 2.13
C GLU A 516 -10.56 -14.03 0.65
N SER A 517 -10.02 -12.88 0.23
CA SER A 517 -9.59 -12.67 -1.15
C SER A 517 -8.43 -13.59 -1.50
N ARG A 518 -8.26 -13.86 -2.77
CA ARG A 518 -7.16 -14.69 -3.27
C ARG A 518 -6.45 -13.95 -4.39
N PRO A 519 -5.16 -13.64 -4.25
CA PRO A 519 -4.37 -13.11 -5.35
C PRO A 519 -4.24 -14.14 -6.48
N ALA A 520 -3.91 -13.67 -7.68
CA ALA A 520 -3.64 -14.54 -8.82
C ALA A 520 -2.55 -15.58 -8.48
N ASN A 521 -2.63 -16.76 -9.10
CA ASN A 521 -1.59 -17.77 -9.03
C ASN A 521 -0.35 -17.32 -9.86
N ILE A 522 0.69 -18.17 -9.91
CA ILE A 522 1.94 -17.92 -10.64
C ILE A 522 1.70 -17.67 -12.14
N GLU A 523 0.60 -18.20 -12.69
CA GLU A 523 0.19 -18.02 -14.09
C GLU A 523 -0.67 -16.76 -14.30
N GLY A 524 -0.82 -15.91 -13.30
CA GLY A 524 -1.67 -14.71 -13.35
C GLY A 524 -3.17 -14.99 -13.33
N ARG A 525 -3.58 -16.24 -13.02
CA ARG A 525 -5.00 -16.69 -13.07
C ARG A 525 -5.57 -16.96 -11.68
N GLY A 526 -6.89 -16.97 -11.61
CA GLY A 526 -7.62 -17.41 -10.41
C GLY A 526 -7.63 -16.37 -9.28
N ALA A 527 -7.36 -15.10 -9.55
CA ALA A 527 -7.59 -14.02 -8.59
C ALA A 527 -9.07 -13.94 -8.23
N VAL A 528 -9.36 -13.76 -6.95
CA VAL A 528 -10.69 -13.46 -6.43
C VAL A 528 -10.53 -12.25 -5.52
N ILE A 529 -10.98 -11.10 -5.97
CA ILE A 529 -10.84 -9.84 -5.25
C ILE A 529 -12.00 -9.62 -4.28
N ILE A 530 -11.86 -8.72 -3.32
CA ILE A 530 -12.92 -8.38 -2.34
C ILE A 530 -14.24 -8.08 -3.05
N ARG A 531 -14.21 -7.35 -4.15
CA ARG A 531 -15.39 -6.98 -4.93
C ARG A 531 -16.20 -8.20 -5.39
N ASP A 532 -15.54 -9.26 -5.86
CA ASP A 532 -16.19 -10.49 -6.30
C ASP A 532 -16.87 -11.19 -5.12
N LEU A 533 -16.22 -11.18 -3.97
CA LEU A 533 -16.75 -11.75 -2.73
C LEU A 533 -17.97 -10.98 -2.22
N VAL A 534 -17.94 -9.62 -2.27
CA VAL A 534 -19.09 -8.79 -1.91
C VAL A 534 -20.30 -9.12 -2.82
N LYS A 535 -20.10 -9.16 -4.14
CA LYS A 535 -21.17 -9.56 -5.09
C LYS A 535 -21.71 -10.95 -4.84
N ASN A 536 -20.86 -11.90 -4.47
CA ASN A 536 -21.29 -13.25 -4.17
C ASN A 536 -22.03 -13.31 -2.83
N SER A 537 -21.59 -12.55 -1.81
CA SER A 537 -22.22 -12.55 -0.48
C SER A 537 -23.69 -12.15 -0.51
N LEU A 538 -24.08 -11.23 -1.40
CA LEU A 538 -25.49 -10.82 -1.60
C LEU A 538 -26.42 -11.99 -1.98
N ARG A 539 -25.87 -13.10 -2.52
CA ARG A 539 -26.62 -14.33 -2.84
C ARG A 539 -26.55 -15.39 -1.75
N MET A 540 -25.79 -15.12 -0.67
CA MET A 540 -25.61 -16.04 0.44
C MET A 540 -26.63 -15.83 1.57
N ARG A 541 -27.60 -14.93 1.39
CA ARG A 541 -28.62 -14.54 2.38
C ARG A 541 -27.98 -14.06 3.69
N PRO A 542 -27.10 -13.08 3.67
CA PRO A 542 -26.54 -12.50 4.89
C PRO A 542 -27.57 -11.56 5.53
N ASP A 543 -27.60 -11.54 6.86
CA ASP A 543 -28.24 -10.47 7.62
C ASP A 543 -27.29 -9.26 7.77
N ARG A 544 -25.98 -9.52 7.86
CA ARG A 544 -24.92 -8.51 7.95
C ARG A 544 -23.74 -8.84 7.05
N ILE A 545 -23.17 -7.83 6.45
CA ILE A 545 -21.90 -7.92 5.70
C ILE A 545 -20.87 -7.06 6.43
N VAL A 546 -19.76 -7.68 6.84
CA VAL A 546 -18.67 -6.98 7.52
C VAL A 546 -17.43 -7.06 6.63
N ILE A 547 -17.03 -5.91 6.07
CA ILE A 547 -15.84 -5.82 5.22
C ILE A 547 -14.68 -5.30 6.06
N GLY A 548 -13.59 -6.08 6.14
CA GLY A 548 -12.43 -5.73 6.95
C GLY A 548 -11.86 -4.36 6.61
N GLU A 549 -11.74 -4.05 5.31
CA GLU A 549 -11.32 -2.73 4.82
C GLU A 549 -11.77 -2.52 3.37
N CYS A 550 -12.25 -1.31 3.04
CA CYS A 550 -12.47 -0.88 1.66
C CYS A 550 -11.26 -0.08 1.16
N ARG A 551 -10.65 -0.55 0.06
CA ARG A 551 -9.44 0.05 -0.55
C ARG A 551 -9.61 0.45 -2.01
N SER A 552 -10.62 -0.07 -2.69
CA SER A 552 -10.84 0.09 -4.13
C SER A 552 -12.35 0.12 -4.46
N GLY A 553 -12.71 -0.32 -5.65
CA GLY A 553 -14.06 -0.28 -6.20
C GLY A 553 -15.12 -1.12 -5.49
N GLU A 554 -14.75 -2.00 -4.55
CA GLU A 554 -15.68 -2.72 -3.68
C GLU A 554 -16.56 -1.80 -2.83
N ALA A 555 -16.11 -0.56 -2.61
CA ALA A 555 -16.89 0.45 -1.89
C ALA A 555 -18.25 0.69 -2.54
N LEU A 556 -18.35 0.68 -3.86
CA LEU A 556 -19.63 0.81 -4.57
C LEU A 556 -20.57 -0.36 -4.29
N ASP A 557 -20.05 -1.60 -4.39
CA ASP A 557 -20.87 -2.80 -4.18
C ASP A 557 -21.32 -2.90 -2.70
N MET A 558 -20.50 -2.40 -1.76
CA MET A 558 -20.86 -2.29 -0.35
C MET A 558 -21.98 -1.25 -0.12
N LEU A 559 -21.86 -0.05 -0.71
CA LEU A 559 -22.92 0.96 -0.64
C LEU A 559 -24.24 0.44 -1.22
N GLN A 560 -24.17 -0.33 -2.31
CA GLN A 560 -25.34 -0.98 -2.87
C GLN A 560 -25.95 -2.01 -1.91
N ALA A 561 -25.10 -2.81 -1.23
CA ALA A 561 -25.57 -3.75 -0.22
C ALA A 561 -26.30 -3.04 0.91
N MET A 562 -25.71 -1.97 1.47
CA MET A 562 -26.29 -1.14 2.53
C MET A 562 -27.62 -0.50 2.11
N ASN A 563 -27.77 -0.11 0.82
CA ASN A 563 -28.99 0.51 0.28
C ASN A 563 -30.07 -0.51 -0.16
N THR A 564 -29.78 -1.81 -0.15
CA THR A 564 -30.66 -2.86 -0.70
C THR A 564 -31.08 -3.92 0.32
N GLY A 565 -31.17 -3.54 1.61
CA GLY A 565 -31.74 -4.38 2.65
C GLY A 565 -30.73 -5.25 3.41
N HIS A 566 -29.41 -4.91 3.33
CA HIS A 566 -28.37 -5.50 4.17
C HIS A 566 -27.93 -4.49 5.22
N ASP A 567 -28.94 -3.92 5.92
CA ASP A 567 -28.73 -2.92 6.98
C ASP A 567 -27.87 -3.47 8.12
N GLY A 568 -27.07 -2.59 8.73
CA GLY A 568 -26.12 -2.93 9.78
C GLY A 568 -24.82 -3.50 9.26
N SER A 569 -24.54 -3.34 7.98
CA SER A 569 -23.23 -3.64 7.40
C SER A 569 -22.17 -2.69 7.92
N MET A 570 -20.94 -3.19 8.07
CA MET A 570 -19.83 -2.43 8.65
C MET A 570 -18.56 -2.59 7.84
N THR A 571 -17.74 -1.54 7.82
CA THR A 571 -16.41 -1.59 7.18
C THR A 571 -15.42 -0.67 7.86
N THR A 572 -14.13 -0.80 7.47
CA THR A 572 -13.12 0.21 7.82
C THR A 572 -12.63 0.97 6.60
N LEU A 573 -12.20 2.21 6.83
CA LEU A 573 -11.57 3.08 5.85
C LEU A 573 -10.32 3.76 6.41
N HIS A 574 -9.33 4.00 5.55
CA HIS A 574 -8.19 4.85 5.89
C HIS A 574 -8.51 6.32 5.61
N ALA A 575 -8.75 7.10 6.69
CA ALA A 575 -8.89 8.55 6.60
C ALA A 575 -8.49 9.22 7.91
N ASN A 576 -8.24 10.53 7.87
CA ASN A 576 -7.79 11.30 9.04
C ASN A 576 -8.95 11.95 9.80
N THR A 577 -10.07 12.18 9.14
CA THR A 577 -11.28 12.75 9.73
C THR A 577 -12.52 12.02 9.20
N PRO A 578 -13.68 12.12 9.88
CA PRO A 578 -14.94 11.57 9.37
C PRO A 578 -15.31 12.12 7.99
N ARG A 579 -15.07 13.40 7.73
CA ARG A 579 -15.32 14.02 6.42
C ARG A 579 -14.40 13.46 5.35
N ASP A 580 -13.11 13.27 5.66
CA ASP A 580 -12.17 12.65 4.73
C ASP A 580 -12.54 11.19 4.44
N ALA A 581 -13.17 10.49 5.39
CA ALA A 581 -13.65 9.12 5.17
C ALA A 581 -14.71 9.07 4.07
N LEU A 582 -15.69 9.99 4.10
CA LEU A 582 -16.69 10.06 3.02
C LEU A 582 -16.08 10.49 1.68
N ALA A 583 -15.18 11.48 1.69
CA ALA A 583 -14.45 11.89 0.47
C ALA A 583 -13.58 10.75 -0.08
N ARG A 584 -12.95 9.95 0.80
CA ARG A 584 -12.22 8.74 0.40
C ARG A 584 -13.14 7.71 -0.21
N MET A 585 -14.31 7.48 0.38
CA MET A 585 -15.32 6.57 -0.15
C MET A 585 -15.79 7.00 -1.55
N GLU A 586 -16.04 8.30 -1.78
CA GLU A 586 -16.34 8.87 -3.10
C GLU A 586 -15.23 8.51 -4.11
N THR A 587 -13.96 8.68 -3.72
CA THR A 587 -12.82 8.33 -4.56
C THR A 587 -12.78 6.82 -4.87
N LEU A 588 -13.03 5.95 -3.89
CA LEU A 588 -13.04 4.49 -4.08
C LEU A 588 -14.18 4.06 -5.01
N VAL A 589 -15.35 4.69 -4.92
CA VAL A 589 -16.47 4.44 -5.84
C VAL A 589 -16.08 4.81 -7.28
N LEU A 590 -15.41 5.95 -7.48
CA LEU A 590 -14.90 6.35 -8.80
C LEU A 590 -13.88 5.35 -9.36
N MET A 591 -13.06 4.74 -8.49
CA MET A 591 -12.11 3.68 -8.87
C MET A 591 -12.80 2.38 -9.34
N ALA A 592 -14.09 2.21 -9.07
CA ALA A 592 -14.85 1.06 -9.57
C ALA A 592 -15.01 1.04 -11.11
N GLY A 593 -14.65 2.13 -11.78
CA GLY A 593 -14.63 2.24 -13.24
C GLY A 593 -15.98 2.54 -13.88
N PHE A 594 -17.00 2.93 -13.10
CA PHE A 594 -18.29 3.39 -13.62
C PHE A 594 -18.28 4.90 -13.79
N ASP A 595 -18.86 5.37 -14.87
CA ASP A 595 -19.07 6.81 -15.12
C ASP A 595 -20.32 7.29 -14.36
N LEU A 596 -20.16 7.47 -13.05
CA LEU A 596 -21.22 7.96 -12.18
C LEU A 596 -21.01 9.44 -11.88
N PRO A 597 -22.05 10.29 -11.97
CA PRO A 597 -21.97 11.67 -11.50
C PRO A 597 -21.61 11.70 -10.02
N VAL A 598 -20.70 12.60 -9.64
CA VAL A 598 -20.24 12.75 -8.23
C VAL A 598 -21.40 12.96 -7.29
N ARG A 599 -22.42 13.72 -7.71
CA ARG A 599 -23.65 13.93 -6.94
C ARG A 599 -24.37 12.63 -6.64
N ALA A 600 -24.53 11.74 -7.63
CA ALA A 600 -25.18 10.44 -7.42
C ALA A 600 -24.39 9.54 -6.45
N ILE A 601 -23.05 9.63 -6.49
CA ILE A 601 -22.19 8.92 -5.53
C ILE A 601 -22.43 9.45 -4.11
N ARG A 602 -22.49 10.76 -3.92
CA ARG A 602 -22.77 11.40 -2.62
C ARG A 602 -24.16 11.06 -2.10
N GLU A 603 -25.17 11.05 -2.96
CA GLU A 603 -26.53 10.61 -2.62
C GLU A 603 -26.53 9.14 -2.15
N GLN A 604 -25.79 8.24 -2.83
CA GLN A 604 -25.64 6.86 -2.38
C GLN A 604 -24.92 6.74 -1.04
N ILE A 605 -23.86 7.51 -0.81
CA ILE A 605 -23.13 7.51 0.46
C ILE A 605 -24.03 8.01 1.59
N ALA A 606 -24.73 9.13 1.37
CA ALA A 606 -25.60 9.73 2.37
C ALA A 606 -26.81 8.85 2.72
N SER A 607 -27.28 8.03 1.79
CA SER A 607 -28.35 7.07 2.01
C SER A 607 -27.89 5.78 2.67
N ALA A 608 -26.63 5.34 2.39
CA ALA A 608 -26.12 4.05 2.82
C ALA A 608 -25.44 4.10 4.19
N VAL A 609 -24.70 5.15 4.49
CA VAL A 609 -23.87 5.25 5.70
C VAL A 609 -24.62 6.05 6.76
N ASP A 610 -24.91 5.44 7.91
CA ASP A 610 -25.56 6.09 9.05
C ASP A 610 -24.57 6.79 9.97
N ALA A 611 -23.38 6.20 10.19
CA ALA A 611 -22.41 6.76 11.13
C ALA A 611 -20.95 6.47 10.72
N VAL A 612 -20.08 7.41 11.11
CA VAL A 612 -18.61 7.27 10.99
C VAL A 612 -17.99 7.37 12.39
N VAL A 613 -17.21 6.36 12.76
CA VAL A 613 -16.44 6.32 14.02
C VAL A 613 -14.97 6.52 13.70
N GLN A 614 -14.40 7.62 14.16
CA GLN A 614 -13.00 7.97 13.95
C GLN A 614 -12.13 7.47 15.09
N ILE A 615 -11.01 6.80 14.75
CA ILE A 615 -10.05 6.29 15.73
C ILE A 615 -8.66 6.79 15.39
N GLU A 616 -7.93 7.27 16.40
CA GLU A 616 -6.57 7.76 16.22
C GLU A 616 -5.60 7.08 17.19
N ARG A 617 -4.36 6.94 16.72
CA ARG A 617 -3.23 6.59 17.57
C ARG A 617 -2.57 7.87 18.05
N MET A 618 -2.61 8.09 19.35
CA MET A 618 -2.02 9.26 19.99
C MET A 618 -0.48 9.19 20.02
N ARG A 619 0.17 10.31 20.33
CA ARG A 619 1.65 10.41 20.39
C ARG A 619 2.29 9.50 21.44
N ASP A 620 1.57 9.19 22.51
CA ASP A 620 1.98 8.25 23.56
C ASP A 620 1.76 6.77 23.17
N GLY A 621 1.28 6.51 21.95
CA GLY A 621 0.93 5.17 21.46
C GLY A 621 -0.45 4.68 21.88
N SER A 622 -1.18 5.39 22.75
CA SER A 622 -2.57 5.05 23.11
C SER A 622 -3.49 5.25 21.91
N ARG A 623 -4.60 4.54 21.89
CA ARG A 623 -5.62 4.62 20.84
C ARG A 623 -6.89 5.21 21.43
N LYS A 624 -7.50 6.17 20.72
CA LYS A 624 -8.70 6.86 21.16
C LYS A 624 -9.75 6.86 20.06
N VAL A 625 -11.01 6.66 20.41
CA VAL A 625 -12.14 7.04 19.56
C VAL A 625 -12.22 8.55 19.64
N THR A 626 -11.82 9.25 18.57
CA THR A 626 -11.74 10.71 18.58
C THR A 626 -13.03 11.39 18.18
N SER A 627 -13.88 10.70 17.40
CA SER A 627 -15.20 11.21 17.02
C SER A 627 -16.19 10.09 16.74
N ILE A 628 -17.44 10.29 17.09
CA ILE A 628 -18.60 9.53 16.63
C ILE A 628 -19.50 10.54 15.92
N THR A 629 -19.66 10.36 14.61
CA THR A 629 -20.32 11.33 13.73
C THR A 629 -21.43 10.64 12.96
N GLU A 630 -22.63 11.22 12.98
CA GLU A 630 -23.79 10.77 12.22
C GLU A 630 -23.79 11.39 10.82
N VAL A 631 -24.23 10.64 9.82
CA VAL A 631 -24.53 11.13 8.47
C VAL A 631 -26.03 11.43 8.41
N VAL A 632 -26.37 12.70 8.19
CA VAL A 632 -27.77 13.17 8.28
C VAL A 632 -28.48 13.13 6.93
N GLY A 633 -27.71 13.29 5.84
CA GLY A 633 -28.28 13.34 4.49
C GLY A 633 -27.48 14.26 3.57
N MET A 634 -28.17 14.93 2.66
CA MET A 634 -27.58 15.85 1.69
C MET A 634 -28.13 17.26 1.87
N GLU A 635 -27.24 18.26 1.79
CA GLU A 635 -27.63 19.66 1.65
C GLU A 635 -27.00 20.20 0.34
N GLY A 636 -27.82 20.36 -0.69
CA GLY A 636 -27.35 20.62 -2.04
C GLY A 636 -26.51 19.47 -2.57
N ASP A 637 -25.23 19.72 -2.84
CA ASP A 637 -24.26 18.73 -3.33
C ASP A 637 -23.32 18.21 -2.20
N ILE A 638 -23.58 18.54 -0.95
CA ILE A 638 -22.71 18.22 0.19
C ILE A 638 -23.39 17.20 1.10
N VAL A 639 -22.67 16.15 1.50
CA VAL A 639 -23.11 15.23 2.53
C VAL A 639 -23.03 15.92 3.90
N THR A 640 -24.16 16.01 4.60
CA THR A 640 -24.27 16.65 5.89
C THR A 640 -24.01 15.65 7.01
N MET A 641 -23.19 16.04 7.95
CA MET A 641 -22.76 15.23 9.10
C MET A 641 -22.92 16.00 10.40
N GLN A 642 -23.25 15.29 11.47
CA GLN A 642 -23.32 15.83 12.82
C GLN A 642 -22.41 15.04 13.76
N GLU A 643 -21.49 15.73 14.41
CA GLU A 643 -20.65 15.11 15.43
C GLU A 643 -21.46 14.97 16.72
N LEU A 644 -21.58 13.75 17.23
CA LEU A 644 -22.30 13.44 18.47
C LEU A 644 -21.38 13.44 19.68
N ILE A 645 -20.24 12.76 19.55
CA ILE A 645 -19.22 12.63 20.61
C ILE A 645 -17.88 12.96 20.00
N ARG A 646 -17.08 13.73 20.71
CA ARG A 646 -15.68 14.01 20.37
C ARG A 646 -14.75 13.82 21.55
N TYR A 647 -13.52 13.43 21.30
CA TYR A 647 -12.43 13.43 22.26
C TYR A 647 -11.62 14.73 22.12
N GLN A 648 -11.52 15.49 23.18
CA GLN A 648 -10.74 16.72 23.21
C GLN A 648 -9.45 16.49 24.01
N PRO A 649 -8.27 16.43 23.37
CA PRO A 649 -7.01 16.34 24.07
C PRO A 649 -6.73 17.64 24.84
N LYS A 650 -6.30 17.53 26.12
CA LYS A 650 -5.98 18.66 26.99
C LYS A 650 -4.48 18.83 27.22
N GLY A 651 -3.67 17.86 26.76
CA GLY A 651 -2.22 17.89 26.92
C GLY A 651 -1.64 16.51 27.20
N VAL A 652 -0.47 16.50 27.85
CA VAL A 652 0.20 15.28 28.29
C VAL A 652 0.49 15.37 29.80
N ASP A 653 0.43 14.26 30.51
CA ASP A 653 0.79 14.18 31.92
C ASP A 653 2.33 14.15 32.12
N ALA A 654 2.76 14.13 33.38
CA ALA A 654 4.18 14.07 33.74
C ALA A 654 4.91 12.82 33.20
N ASN A 655 4.18 11.77 32.85
CA ASN A 655 4.69 10.54 32.28
C ASN A 655 4.65 10.52 30.74
N GLY A 656 4.26 11.63 30.11
CA GLY A 656 4.10 11.76 28.66
C GLY A 656 2.83 11.12 28.10
N LYS A 657 1.88 10.71 28.95
CA LYS A 657 0.61 10.12 28.53
C LYS A 657 -0.36 11.21 28.12
N VAL A 658 -1.04 11.03 26.99
CA VAL A 658 -2.06 11.97 26.49
C VAL A 658 -3.28 11.94 27.41
N ILE A 659 -3.61 13.13 27.94
CA ILE A 659 -4.81 13.38 28.74
C ILE A 659 -5.81 14.19 27.92
N GLY A 660 -7.09 13.91 28.11
CA GLY A 660 -8.19 14.59 27.45
C GLY A 660 -9.52 14.08 27.97
N GLU A 661 -10.60 14.61 27.42
CA GLU A 661 -11.95 14.25 27.83
C GLU A 661 -12.84 13.99 26.62
N PHE A 662 -13.82 13.11 26.81
CA PHE A 662 -14.88 12.89 25.86
C PHE A 662 -15.99 13.91 26.13
N GLN A 663 -16.52 14.52 25.08
CA GLN A 663 -17.55 15.52 25.14
C GLN A 663 -18.72 15.11 24.24
N TYR A 664 -19.92 15.19 24.77
CA TYR A 664 -21.15 15.14 23.98
C TYR A 664 -21.45 16.53 23.45
N THR A 665 -21.75 16.65 22.15
CA THR A 665 -22.00 17.96 21.51
C THR A 665 -23.34 18.57 21.84
N GLY A 666 -24.25 17.78 22.42
CA GLY A 666 -25.62 18.19 22.70
C GLY A 666 -26.61 17.98 21.54
N VAL A 667 -26.11 17.46 20.43
CA VAL A 667 -26.92 17.17 19.24
C VAL A 667 -27.62 15.83 19.41
N GLN A 668 -28.97 15.84 19.33
CA GLN A 668 -29.74 14.59 19.40
C GLN A 668 -29.56 13.77 18.11
N PRO A 669 -29.21 12.49 18.21
CA PRO A 669 -29.08 11.63 17.02
C PRO A 669 -30.42 11.49 16.28
N HIS A 670 -30.41 11.59 14.95
CA HIS A 670 -31.60 11.43 14.12
C HIS A 670 -32.14 10.00 14.12
N TYR A 671 -31.30 9.00 14.31
CA TYR A 671 -31.69 7.59 14.28
C TYR A 671 -32.23 7.05 15.61
N THR A 672 -32.59 7.92 16.57
CA THR A 672 -33.22 7.47 17.85
C THR A 672 -34.52 6.71 17.62
N SER A 673 -35.32 7.11 16.63
CA SER A 673 -36.52 6.36 16.23
C SER A 673 -36.22 4.92 15.77
N ARG A 674 -35.11 4.71 15.11
CA ARG A 674 -34.68 3.36 14.69
C ARG A 674 -34.31 2.47 15.88
N PHE A 675 -33.82 3.06 16.97
CA PHE A 675 -33.58 2.33 18.22
C PHE A 675 -34.92 1.84 18.83
N GLU A 676 -35.92 2.70 18.88
CA GLU A 676 -37.26 2.37 19.36
C GLU A 676 -37.92 1.30 18.49
N GLU A 677 -37.87 1.43 17.16
CA GLU A 677 -38.41 0.46 16.20
C GLU A 677 -37.70 -0.92 16.32
N ALA A 678 -36.42 -0.94 16.63
CA ALA A 678 -35.67 -2.15 16.87
C ALA A 678 -35.86 -2.74 18.29
N GLY A 679 -36.59 -2.06 19.16
CA GLY A 679 -36.76 -2.46 20.56
C GLY A 679 -35.47 -2.34 21.38
N VAL A 680 -34.53 -1.46 20.96
CA VAL A 680 -33.28 -1.21 21.66
C VAL A 680 -33.46 -0.04 22.63
N GLU A 681 -33.32 -0.33 23.91
CA GLU A 681 -33.42 0.73 24.96
C GLU A 681 -32.10 1.55 24.96
N PHE A 682 -32.19 2.81 24.60
CA PHE A 682 -31.09 3.76 24.68
C PHE A 682 -31.57 5.10 25.20
N ASP A 683 -31.09 5.50 26.39
CA ASP A 683 -31.39 6.82 26.97
C ASP A 683 -30.34 7.85 26.47
N VAL A 684 -30.74 8.70 25.51
CA VAL A 684 -29.90 9.80 24.99
C VAL A 684 -29.43 10.75 26.12
N ARG A 685 -30.19 10.87 27.23
CA ARG A 685 -29.79 11.69 28.38
C ARG A 685 -28.54 11.17 29.07
N SER A 686 -28.20 9.87 28.89
CA SER A 686 -26.97 9.30 29.42
C SER A 686 -25.75 10.00 28.83
N LEU A 687 -25.80 10.47 27.58
CA LEU A 687 -24.73 11.23 26.91
C LEU A 687 -24.50 12.60 27.54
N ALA A 688 -25.53 13.20 28.17
CA ALA A 688 -25.42 14.50 28.84
C ALA A 688 -24.46 14.46 30.05
N LYS A 689 -24.15 13.28 30.59
CA LYS A 689 -23.12 13.09 31.61
C LYS A 689 -21.74 13.52 31.12
N LEU A 690 -21.50 13.45 29.79
CA LEU A 690 -20.26 13.89 29.15
C LEU A 690 -20.19 15.42 28.98
N GLN A 691 -21.29 16.15 29.19
CA GLN A 691 -21.34 17.63 29.14
C GLN A 691 -20.91 18.28 30.46
N SER A 692 -20.99 17.56 31.58
CA SER A 692 -20.96 18.15 32.93
C SER A 692 -19.54 18.34 33.51
N ALA A 693 -18.46 18.08 32.78
CA ALA A 693 -17.11 18.29 33.30
C ALA A 693 -16.48 19.67 32.98
N GLY A 694 -17.23 20.62 32.40
CA GLY A 694 -16.59 21.86 31.97
C GLY A 694 -17.43 23.06 31.54
N THR A 695 -18.70 23.21 31.95
CA THR A 695 -19.38 24.52 31.74
C THR A 695 -20.45 24.79 32.84
N LEU A 696 -20.03 25.33 33.94
CA LEU A 696 -20.75 26.31 34.69
C LEU A 696 -20.41 27.68 34.07
N TRP A 697 -21.25 28.17 33.20
CA TRP A 697 -21.45 29.59 32.90
C TRP A 697 -22.95 29.83 32.83
#